data_f52ef28d5927f8ce9d5675ed2cff0bf0
#
_entry.id   f52ef28d5927f8ce9d5675ed2cff0bf0
#
_cell.length_a   1.000
_cell.length_b   1.000
_cell.length_c   1.000
_cell.angle_alpha   90.00
_cell.angle_beta   90.00
_cell.angle_gamma   90.00
#
_symmetry.space_group_name_H-M   'P 1'
#
loop_
_entity.id
_entity.type
_entity.pdbx_description
1 polymer ?
#
loop_
_entity_poly.entity_id
_entity_poly.type
_entity_poly.pdbx_seq_one_letter_code
_entity_poly.pdbx_strand_id
1 'polypeptide(L)'
;LRKSKNNKIQQLENSFEKVKKEPWAKKLRISSGVLWNLFILMLIFSVIGAVFASSVGAGYFASLVAKEPLRTKDELRNAVFNYEETSEMFFANNVYLGKINSDIERRQITLDKVSQYALDAVLATEDEYFNEHEGIVPKAIFRGVFQDLTNSDSQTGGSTLTQQLVKNQILTNEVSYERKAKEILLAMRLEHFMTKDEILEAYLNIIPYGRDITGQNIAGIETAARGIFGIKAIDLNLPQAAYIAGIPQAPYTYTPFYSKNQGIKEREKLQHGVNRMKTVLFRMRDTGYITEAEYQEAIAYDVTKDFRQPSRRATERYPYVTQEIQNRTIEILAKVLAEKDGLDATRFEEDSKVKEKYEIMADRSMRTDGYRIYSTIDKDLYDQMNEVAKNFKYYGFTYTSEKVDEESGKKTIIEDPVQVGATLIENHTGKVLSFIGGRGHEIEAMNHSTQAFRHNGSSMKPLLVYAPAIEYGVIGAGSPVVDVKFRQGSYRPGNYFDRELGILSARESLARSQNLSTLRLYDQIIDRKPIEFLKKMHFTKLTEADGQYLTTALGSMDIGVSVEENTNAFATFANDGKFIKSYMIDRIEDMKGNIIYEHKIEPVDVFSPETAYIITDMMRDVLRPPGTAARLPGFMNFRPDLAAKTGTSQHYGNAWLVGYNPNVSLGVWLGYKNQQTPLYSGYRSSQMHPSERTARLFGQLMNTANSLRPETVKAAERFKRPNGVVTRSFCGVSGMAPSAACSAAGLVRSDLFNSKVMVPTKVDDSIINTASVRVNGKLYQALPSTPREFVSSGGVGVNSQFVKRMMGRLGGDGSKLLAGQGGYSSNVVSGASFPANNVPPAPVQAGKNGATLTWTASSSNDVIGYYIYQNGVRIGTVRDGASRSYTIGYGSYYVRAVDITGLQSAASNTITNAAPVKPKPDTTTPNKKPANSTDTKNPDTTPETKPDAKPDTKPEAKPETDAKPEATPDVESPKKE
;
A
#
# COMPACT_ATOMS: atom_id res chain seq x y z
N LEU A 1 -94.96 -46.90 62.17
CA LEU A 1 -94.31 -46.42 60.97
C LEU A 1 -93.50 -47.52 60.16
N ARG A 2 -93.02 -48.58 60.77
CA ARG A 2 -92.30 -49.65 60.07
C ARG A 2 -93.21 -50.62 59.29
N LYS A 3 -94.46 -50.91 59.76
CA LYS A 3 -95.42 -51.75 59.05
C LYS A 3 -96.07 -51.11 57.83
N SER A 4 -96.19 -49.77 57.76
CA SER A 4 -96.68 -49.01 56.61
C SER A 4 -95.69 -48.95 55.44
N LYS A 5 -94.37 -48.90 55.73
CA LYS A 5 -93.33 -48.91 54.67
C LYS A 5 -93.17 -50.26 53.97
N ASN A 6 -93.29 -51.33 54.72
CA ASN A 6 -93.18 -52.68 54.11
C ASN A 6 -94.40 -53.01 53.15
N ASN A 7 -95.59 -52.54 53.48
CA ASN A 7 -96.73 -52.72 52.59
C ASN A 7 -96.65 -51.90 51.30
N LYS A 8 -96.07 -50.71 51.34
CA LYS A 8 -95.83 -49.91 50.13
C LYS A 8 -94.72 -50.50 49.24
N ILE A 9 -93.64 -51.04 49.83
CA ILE A 9 -92.56 -51.69 49.07
C ILE A 9 -93.11 -52.98 48.41
N GLN A 10 -93.94 -53.82 49.15
CA GLN A 10 -94.58 -55.03 48.60
C GLN A 10 -95.62 -54.71 47.51
N GLN A 11 -96.32 -53.57 47.62
CA GLN A 11 -97.22 -53.11 46.54
C GLN A 11 -96.43 -52.60 45.32
N LEU A 12 -95.33 -51.92 45.52
CA LEU A 12 -94.42 -51.51 44.42
C LEU A 12 -93.83 -52.73 43.75
N GLU A 13 -93.35 -53.74 44.52
CA GLU A 13 -92.80 -54.97 43.95
C GLU A 13 -93.80 -55.75 43.15
N ASN A 14 -95.06 -55.86 43.68
CA ASN A 14 -96.16 -56.53 42.97
C ASN A 14 -96.61 -55.75 41.72
N SER A 15 -96.50 -54.42 41.76
CA SER A 15 -96.81 -53.60 40.61
C SER A 15 -95.71 -53.74 39.57
N PHE A 16 -94.41 -53.77 39.99
CA PHE A 16 -93.26 -53.99 39.12
C PHE A 16 -93.33 -55.42 38.47
N GLU A 17 -93.79 -56.47 39.25
CA GLU A 17 -93.95 -57.82 38.72
C GLU A 17 -95.15 -57.90 37.70
N LYS A 18 -96.26 -57.18 37.91
CA LYS A 18 -97.33 -57.07 36.94
C LYS A 18 -96.92 -56.37 35.65
N VAL A 19 -96.11 -55.22 35.74
CA VAL A 19 -95.61 -54.53 34.60
C VAL A 19 -94.62 -55.41 33.84
N LYS A 20 -93.82 -56.24 34.56
CA LYS A 20 -92.92 -57.21 33.93
C LYS A 20 -93.60 -58.27 33.07
N LYS A 21 -94.85 -58.60 33.36
CA LYS A 21 -95.66 -59.63 32.66
C LYS A 21 -96.42 -59.07 31.47
N GLU A 22 -96.47 -57.75 31.34
CA GLU A 22 -97.22 -57.15 30.23
C GLU A 22 -96.43 -57.30 28.90
N PRO A 23 -97.12 -57.61 27.81
CA PRO A 23 -96.43 -57.83 26.51
C PRO A 23 -95.62 -56.70 26.02
N TRP A 24 -96.05 -55.49 26.33
CA TRP A 24 -95.27 -54.27 25.94
C TRP A 24 -93.99 -54.11 26.76
N ALA A 25 -94.03 -54.41 28.08
CA ALA A 25 -92.79 -54.33 28.91
C ALA A 25 -91.74 -55.39 28.54
N LYS A 26 -92.24 -56.58 28.13
CA LYS A 26 -91.41 -57.65 27.60
C LYS A 26 -90.76 -57.22 26.24
N LYS A 27 -91.57 -56.56 25.38
CA LYS A 27 -91.03 -55.98 24.13
C LYS A 27 -89.98 -54.84 24.41
N LEU A 28 -90.25 -53.95 25.38
CA LEU A 28 -89.38 -52.86 25.75
C LEU A 28 -88.04 -53.38 26.31
N ARG A 29 -88.09 -54.43 27.13
CA ARG A 29 -86.90 -55.07 27.70
C ARG A 29 -86.08 -55.82 26.63
N ILE A 30 -86.75 -56.48 25.71
CA ILE A 30 -86.07 -57.10 24.58
C ILE A 30 -85.48 -56.04 23.67
N SER A 31 -86.21 -54.96 23.36
CA SER A 31 -85.71 -53.85 22.53
C SER A 31 -84.57 -53.12 23.21
N SER A 32 -84.60 -52.81 24.53
CA SER A 32 -83.49 -52.14 25.25
C SER A 32 -82.31 -53.08 25.36
N GLY A 33 -82.53 -54.39 25.53
CA GLY A 33 -81.47 -55.38 25.50
C GLY A 33 -80.79 -55.48 24.12
N VAL A 34 -81.60 -55.49 23.08
CA VAL A 34 -81.06 -55.42 21.69
C VAL A 34 -80.35 -54.14 21.43
N LEU A 35 -80.88 -52.99 21.83
CA LEU A 35 -80.17 -51.67 21.70
C LEU A 35 -78.92 -51.62 22.52
N TRP A 36 -78.92 -52.18 23.73
CA TRP A 36 -77.68 -52.25 24.57
C TRP A 36 -76.67 -53.17 23.96
N ASN A 37 -77.05 -54.31 23.44
CA ASN A 37 -76.13 -55.21 22.75
C ASN A 37 -75.60 -54.60 21.45
N LEU A 38 -76.44 -53.88 20.69
CA LEU A 38 -76.03 -53.12 19.51
C LEU A 38 -75.04 -51.98 19.89
N PHE A 39 -75.28 -51.26 20.99
CA PHE A 39 -74.41 -50.28 21.53
C PHE A 39 -73.00 -50.86 21.93
N ILE A 40 -73.02 -51.98 22.66
CA ILE A 40 -71.83 -52.71 23.00
C ILE A 40 -71.04 -53.15 21.74
N LEU A 41 -71.80 -53.72 20.78
CA LEU A 41 -71.21 -54.18 19.53
C LEU A 41 -70.65 -53.05 18.72
N MET A 42 -71.32 -51.88 18.67
CA MET A 42 -70.84 -50.65 18.08
C MET A 42 -69.60 -50.13 18.81
N LEU A 43 -69.54 -50.17 20.15
CA LEU A 43 -68.43 -49.80 20.95
C LEU A 43 -67.23 -50.72 20.68
N ILE A 44 -67.43 -52.01 20.60
CA ILE A 44 -66.41 -53.02 20.27
C ILE A 44 -65.86 -52.77 18.87
N PHE A 45 -66.78 -52.57 17.88
CA PHE A 45 -66.30 -52.19 16.52
C PHE A 45 -65.58 -50.87 16.48
N SER A 46 -66.00 -49.87 17.26
CA SER A 46 -65.31 -48.58 17.39
C SER A 46 -63.90 -48.77 18.02
N VAL A 47 -63.75 -49.58 19.06
CA VAL A 47 -62.48 -49.92 19.69
C VAL A 47 -61.63 -50.72 18.72
N ILE A 48 -62.11 -51.71 18.04
CA ILE A 48 -61.41 -52.49 17.03
C ILE A 48 -61.00 -51.59 15.89
N GLY A 49 -61.87 -50.70 15.41
CA GLY A 49 -61.56 -49.70 14.38
C GLY A 49 -60.48 -48.72 14.82
N ALA A 50 -60.53 -48.23 16.06
CA ALA A 50 -59.49 -47.34 16.64
C ALA A 50 -58.18 -48.07 16.78
N VAL A 51 -58.17 -49.34 17.25
CA VAL A 51 -56.92 -50.12 17.33
C VAL A 51 -56.35 -50.41 15.93
N PHE A 52 -57.22 -50.76 14.97
CA PHE A 52 -56.76 -50.96 13.59
C PHE A 52 -56.19 -49.65 12.97
N ALA A 53 -56.87 -48.52 13.08
CA ALA A 53 -56.46 -47.25 12.60
C ALA A 53 -55.13 -46.82 13.26
N SER A 54 -55.00 -47.03 14.57
CA SER A 54 -53.77 -46.78 15.32
C SER A 54 -52.62 -47.66 14.83
N SER A 55 -52.86 -48.92 14.55
CA SER A 55 -51.87 -49.89 14.08
C SER A 55 -51.44 -49.57 12.66
N VAL A 56 -52.34 -49.19 11.77
CA VAL A 56 -52.04 -48.73 10.41
C VAL A 56 -51.24 -47.42 10.46
N GLY A 57 -51.67 -46.48 11.32
CA GLY A 57 -50.97 -45.22 11.54
C GLY A 57 -49.56 -45.43 12.06
N ALA A 58 -49.35 -46.32 13.03
CA ALA A 58 -48.04 -46.64 13.56
C ALA A 58 -47.12 -47.32 12.50
N GLY A 59 -47.73 -48.27 11.72
CA GLY A 59 -47.00 -48.92 10.61
C GLY A 59 -46.61 -47.95 9.51
N TYR A 60 -47.46 -47.00 9.16
CA TYR A 60 -47.19 -45.95 8.21
C TYR A 60 -46.08 -45.02 8.73
N PHE A 61 -46.20 -44.56 9.99
CA PHE A 61 -45.15 -43.77 10.63
C PHE A 61 -43.80 -44.50 10.63
N ALA A 62 -43.76 -45.77 11.01
CA ALA A 62 -42.54 -46.59 10.99
C ALA A 62 -41.93 -46.68 9.57
N SER A 63 -42.79 -46.77 8.54
CA SER A 63 -42.30 -46.81 7.15
C SER A 63 -41.66 -45.48 6.73
N LEU A 64 -42.18 -44.34 7.18
CA LEU A 64 -41.65 -43.00 6.88
C LEU A 64 -40.29 -42.75 7.53
N VAL A 65 -40.02 -43.34 8.69
CA VAL A 65 -38.76 -43.17 9.43
C VAL A 65 -37.79 -44.32 9.24
N ALA A 66 -38.14 -45.38 8.50
CA ALA A 66 -37.34 -46.59 8.35
C ALA A 66 -35.91 -46.34 7.76
N LYS A 67 -35.73 -45.27 7.00
CA LYS A 67 -34.46 -44.90 6.38
C LYS A 67 -33.67 -43.90 7.21
N GLU A 68 -34.19 -43.39 8.32
CA GLU A 68 -33.46 -42.46 9.17
C GLU A 68 -32.35 -43.19 9.94
N PRO A 69 -31.10 -42.77 9.83
CA PRO A 69 -29.99 -43.44 10.51
C PRO A 69 -30.12 -43.31 12.03
N LEU A 70 -29.70 -44.37 12.73
CA LEU A 70 -29.60 -44.38 14.19
C LEU A 70 -28.41 -43.54 14.63
N ARG A 71 -28.58 -42.24 14.80
CA ARG A 71 -27.54 -41.33 15.28
C ARG A 71 -27.22 -41.55 16.74
N THR A 72 -25.96 -41.57 17.10
CA THR A 72 -25.49 -41.61 18.49
C THR A 72 -25.79 -40.31 19.24
N LYS A 73 -25.62 -40.31 20.56
CA LYS A 73 -25.76 -39.12 21.40
C LYS A 73 -24.81 -38.00 20.92
N ASP A 74 -23.53 -38.37 20.68
CA ASP A 74 -22.51 -37.40 20.27
C ASP A 74 -22.79 -36.85 18.88
N GLU A 75 -23.24 -37.68 17.93
CA GLU A 75 -23.62 -37.22 16.60
C GLU A 75 -24.81 -36.25 16.64
N LEU A 76 -25.84 -36.53 17.45
CA LEU A 76 -26.96 -35.61 17.61
C LEU A 76 -26.58 -34.32 18.31
N ARG A 77 -25.75 -34.42 19.36
CA ARG A 77 -25.26 -33.26 20.08
C ARG A 77 -24.39 -32.39 19.17
N ASN A 78 -23.46 -32.98 18.44
CA ASN A 78 -22.64 -32.26 17.48
C ASN A 78 -23.45 -31.62 16.36
N ALA A 79 -24.45 -32.33 15.82
CA ALA A 79 -25.35 -31.78 14.80
C ALA A 79 -26.13 -30.56 15.30
N VAL A 80 -26.55 -30.56 16.57
CA VAL A 80 -27.32 -29.47 17.19
C VAL A 80 -26.47 -28.28 17.52
N PHE A 81 -25.25 -28.49 18.03
CA PHE A 81 -24.35 -27.43 18.47
C PHE A 81 -23.30 -26.99 17.44
N ASN A 82 -23.26 -27.59 16.25
CA ASN A 82 -22.41 -27.15 15.15
C ASN A 82 -23.04 -25.98 14.44
N TYR A 83 -22.93 -24.82 15.06
CA TYR A 83 -23.44 -23.57 14.48
C TYR A 83 -22.43 -22.96 13.54
N GLU A 84 -22.88 -22.39 12.43
CA GLU A 84 -22.12 -21.44 11.66
C GLU A 84 -22.01 -20.15 12.47
N GLU A 85 -20.78 -19.72 12.76
CA GLU A 85 -20.49 -18.47 13.46
C GLU A 85 -19.87 -17.45 12.51
N THR A 86 -20.27 -16.20 12.64
CA THR A 86 -19.75 -15.13 11.79
C THR A 86 -18.42 -14.62 12.33
N SER A 87 -17.39 -14.64 11.50
CA SER A 87 -16.08 -14.10 11.84
C SER A 87 -16.07 -12.57 11.92
N GLU A 88 -15.21 -12.06 12.78
CA GLU A 88 -15.05 -10.63 13.07
C GLU A 88 -13.65 -10.15 12.71
N MET A 89 -13.59 -8.93 12.18
CA MET A 89 -12.33 -8.27 11.81
C MET A 89 -12.05 -7.11 12.77
N PHE A 90 -10.77 -6.93 13.07
CA PHE A 90 -10.29 -5.86 13.93
C PHE A 90 -9.14 -5.11 13.25
N PHE A 91 -9.10 -3.81 13.42
CA PHE A 91 -7.92 -2.99 13.24
C PHE A 91 -6.88 -3.31 14.32
N ALA A 92 -5.69 -2.73 14.23
CA ALA A 92 -4.70 -2.79 15.28
C ALA A 92 -5.28 -2.35 16.65
N ASN A 93 -4.63 -2.77 17.73
CA ASN A 93 -5.04 -2.46 19.11
C ASN A 93 -6.47 -2.90 19.46
N ASN A 94 -6.94 -3.97 18.84
CA ASN A 94 -8.26 -4.58 19.06
C ASN A 94 -9.44 -3.64 18.74
N VAL A 95 -9.24 -2.63 17.91
CA VAL A 95 -10.33 -1.73 17.48
C VAL A 95 -11.22 -2.47 16.49
N TYR A 96 -12.49 -2.62 16.82
CA TYR A 96 -13.45 -3.35 16.00
C TYR A 96 -13.64 -2.71 14.62
N LEU A 97 -13.43 -3.49 13.56
CA LEU A 97 -13.64 -3.07 12.17
C LEU A 97 -15.04 -3.46 11.67
N GLY A 98 -15.42 -4.72 11.87
CA GLY A 98 -16.70 -5.25 11.41
C GLY A 98 -16.70 -6.76 11.26
N LYS A 99 -17.75 -7.27 10.62
CA LYS A 99 -17.95 -8.71 10.39
C LYS A 99 -17.62 -9.08 8.96
N ILE A 100 -17.24 -10.34 8.76
CA ILE A 100 -17.14 -10.94 7.43
C ILE A 100 -18.56 -11.26 6.94
N ASN A 101 -18.84 -11.01 5.68
CA ASN A 101 -20.13 -11.33 5.11
C ASN A 101 -20.32 -12.85 5.05
N SER A 102 -21.39 -13.33 5.72
CA SER A 102 -21.93 -14.69 5.65
C SER A 102 -23.38 -14.61 5.19
N ASP A 103 -23.99 -15.74 4.79
CA ASP A 103 -25.39 -15.76 4.38
C ASP A 103 -26.31 -15.41 5.54
N ILE A 104 -25.95 -15.87 6.75
CA ILE A 104 -26.69 -15.61 7.99
C ILE A 104 -25.66 -15.22 9.07
N GLU A 105 -25.87 -14.07 9.68
CA GLU A 105 -25.09 -13.64 10.83
C GLU A 105 -25.57 -14.31 12.09
N ARG A 106 -24.63 -14.88 12.88
CA ARG A 106 -24.92 -15.57 14.14
C ARG A 106 -23.82 -15.32 15.18
N ARG A 107 -24.25 -15.15 16.43
CA ARG A 107 -23.41 -15.13 17.65
C ARG A 107 -23.95 -16.09 18.66
N GLN A 108 -23.12 -16.98 19.15
CA GLN A 108 -23.50 -17.89 20.23
C GLN A 108 -23.63 -17.17 21.56
N ILE A 109 -24.55 -17.68 22.38
CA ILE A 109 -24.76 -17.18 23.74
C ILE A 109 -25.21 -18.32 24.63
N THR A 110 -24.84 -18.29 25.92
CA THR A 110 -25.35 -19.18 26.96
C THR A 110 -26.59 -18.59 27.64
N LEU A 111 -27.43 -19.41 28.20
CA LEU A 111 -28.71 -18.98 28.81
C LEU A 111 -28.54 -17.94 29.91
N ASP A 112 -27.48 -18.02 30.70
CA ASP A 112 -27.13 -17.07 31.78
C ASP A 112 -26.88 -15.62 31.27
N LYS A 113 -26.71 -15.46 29.97
CA LYS A 113 -26.51 -14.17 29.30
C LYS A 113 -27.72 -13.69 28.52
N VAL A 114 -28.86 -14.33 28.68
CA VAL A 114 -30.15 -13.96 28.05
C VAL A 114 -31.08 -13.39 29.12
N SER A 115 -31.78 -12.30 28.79
CA SER A 115 -32.82 -11.72 29.67
C SER A 115 -33.90 -12.74 30.03
N GLN A 116 -34.28 -12.82 31.29
CA GLN A 116 -35.36 -13.69 31.73
C GLN A 116 -36.68 -13.41 30.98
N TYR A 117 -36.98 -12.13 30.70
CA TYR A 117 -38.11 -11.75 29.87
C TYR A 117 -38.08 -12.38 28.48
N ALA A 118 -36.92 -12.56 27.90
CA ALA A 118 -36.76 -13.15 26.57
C ALA A 118 -36.97 -14.68 26.61
N LEU A 119 -36.46 -15.36 27.66
CA LEU A 119 -36.70 -16.78 27.86
C LEU A 119 -38.18 -17.04 28.04
N ASP A 120 -38.84 -16.28 28.94
CA ASP A 120 -40.27 -16.40 29.23
C ASP A 120 -41.15 -16.08 28.02
N ALA A 121 -40.78 -15.08 27.21
CA ALA A 121 -41.49 -14.68 26.01
C ALA A 121 -41.44 -15.79 24.94
N VAL A 122 -40.31 -16.46 24.77
CA VAL A 122 -40.15 -17.57 23.83
C VAL A 122 -40.96 -18.78 24.31
N LEU A 123 -40.86 -19.16 25.59
CA LEU A 123 -41.60 -20.28 26.15
C LEU A 123 -43.13 -20.06 26.05
N ALA A 124 -43.62 -18.90 26.50
CA ALA A 124 -45.02 -18.54 26.42
C ALA A 124 -45.59 -18.54 25.00
N THR A 125 -44.77 -18.28 24.00
CA THR A 125 -45.21 -18.07 22.61
C THR A 125 -45.08 -19.31 21.76
N GLU A 126 -43.95 -19.99 21.85
CA GLU A 126 -43.59 -21.08 20.95
C GLU A 126 -43.89 -22.46 21.56
N ASP A 127 -43.81 -22.62 22.90
CA ASP A 127 -43.98 -23.91 23.55
C ASP A 127 -44.32 -23.77 25.04
N GLU A 128 -45.58 -23.50 25.34
CA GLU A 128 -46.11 -23.30 26.69
C GLU A 128 -45.86 -24.50 27.63
N TYR A 129 -45.78 -25.71 27.07
CA TYR A 129 -45.58 -26.96 27.81
C TYR A 129 -44.15 -27.50 27.70
N PHE A 130 -43.19 -26.67 27.34
CA PHE A 130 -41.80 -27.08 27.07
C PHE A 130 -41.21 -27.92 28.19
N ASN A 131 -41.42 -27.54 29.45
CA ASN A 131 -40.89 -28.24 30.61
C ASN A 131 -41.68 -29.52 31.00
N GLU A 132 -42.81 -29.79 30.35
CA GLU A 132 -43.72 -30.90 30.72
C GLU A 132 -43.65 -32.07 29.73
N HIS A 133 -43.33 -31.84 28.47
CA HIS A 133 -43.32 -32.87 27.43
C HIS A 133 -41.92 -33.44 27.15
N GLU A 134 -41.87 -34.62 26.52
CA GLU A 134 -40.63 -35.28 26.05
C GLU A 134 -40.45 -35.13 24.51
N GLY A 135 -40.35 -33.89 24.03
CA GLY A 135 -40.09 -33.56 22.62
C GLY A 135 -41.32 -33.39 21.74
N ILE A 136 -42.46 -33.94 22.15
CA ILE A 136 -43.74 -33.85 21.42
C ILE A 136 -44.92 -33.63 22.34
N VAL A 137 -45.92 -32.91 21.87
CA VAL A 137 -47.25 -32.81 22.54
C VAL A 137 -48.27 -33.63 21.73
N PRO A 138 -48.63 -34.86 22.18
CA PRO A 138 -49.54 -35.74 21.40
C PRO A 138 -50.85 -35.08 21.01
N LYS A 139 -51.46 -34.31 21.92
CA LYS A 139 -52.71 -33.56 21.69
C LYS A 139 -52.58 -32.56 20.53
N ALA A 140 -51.44 -31.92 20.39
CA ALA A 140 -51.17 -30.98 19.30
C ALA A 140 -51.00 -31.70 17.96
N ILE A 141 -50.35 -32.87 17.96
CA ILE A 141 -50.22 -33.72 16.76
C ILE A 141 -51.60 -34.19 16.27
N PHE A 142 -52.42 -34.71 17.16
CA PHE A 142 -53.79 -35.12 16.80
C PHE A 142 -54.62 -33.96 16.27
N ARG A 143 -54.54 -32.80 16.88
CA ARG A 143 -55.21 -31.57 16.40
C ARG A 143 -54.75 -31.19 15.00
N GLY A 144 -53.43 -31.22 14.74
CA GLY A 144 -52.87 -30.92 13.43
C GLY A 144 -53.32 -31.86 12.33
N VAL A 145 -53.28 -33.18 12.59
CA VAL A 145 -53.78 -34.19 11.66
C VAL A 145 -55.30 -34.03 11.40
N PHE A 146 -56.10 -33.70 12.42
CA PHE A 146 -57.49 -33.43 12.26
C PHE A 146 -57.80 -32.18 11.46
N GLN A 147 -57.02 -31.08 11.66
CA GLN A 147 -57.15 -29.86 10.90
C GLN A 147 -56.77 -30.05 9.42
N ASP A 148 -55.74 -30.84 9.13
CA ASP A 148 -55.37 -31.22 7.76
C ASP A 148 -56.47 -32.04 7.08
N LEU A 149 -57.02 -33.01 7.79
CA LEU A 149 -58.15 -33.86 7.29
C LEU A 149 -59.44 -33.06 7.05
N THR A 150 -59.67 -31.99 7.81
CA THR A 150 -60.88 -31.16 7.72
C THR A 150 -60.71 -29.92 6.86
N ASN A 151 -59.51 -29.71 6.24
CA ASN A 151 -59.18 -28.54 5.41
C ASN A 151 -59.54 -27.21 6.10
N SER A 152 -59.28 -27.10 7.39
CA SER A 152 -59.59 -25.93 8.21
C SER A 152 -58.66 -24.78 7.90
N ASP A 153 -59.20 -23.59 7.60
CA ASP A 153 -58.44 -22.36 7.31
C ASP A 153 -57.62 -21.85 8.51
N SER A 154 -57.84 -22.38 9.72
CA SER A 154 -57.09 -22.00 10.92
C SER A 154 -56.05 -23.06 11.29
N GLN A 155 -54.83 -22.94 10.73
CA GLN A 155 -53.70 -23.74 11.18
C GLN A 155 -53.17 -23.16 12.50
N THR A 156 -53.42 -23.81 13.61
CA THR A 156 -52.77 -23.50 14.89
C THR A 156 -51.46 -24.25 14.98
N GLY A 157 -50.35 -23.56 15.24
CA GLY A 157 -49.01 -24.13 15.43
C GLY A 157 -49.01 -25.22 16.50
N GLY A 158 -48.50 -26.39 16.14
CA GLY A 158 -48.48 -27.57 17.02
C GLY A 158 -47.13 -28.22 17.18
N SER A 159 -46.07 -27.59 16.72
CA SER A 159 -44.69 -28.09 16.83
C SER A 159 -44.02 -27.53 18.08
N THR A 160 -43.36 -28.40 18.86
CA THR A 160 -42.58 -28.03 20.03
C THR A 160 -41.26 -27.30 19.63
N LEU A 161 -40.63 -26.60 20.59
CA LEU A 161 -39.29 -26.02 20.42
C LEU A 161 -38.30 -27.07 19.97
N THR A 162 -38.34 -28.26 20.56
CA THR A 162 -37.44 -29.38 20.19
C THR A 162 -37.67 -29.84 18.75
N GLN A 163 -38.93 -29.87 18.28
CA GLN A 163 -39.21 -30.16 16.87
C GLN A 163 -38.72 -29.07 15.93
N GLN A 164 -38.86 -27.79 16.33
CA GLN A 164 -38.35 -26.69 15.55
C GLN A 164 -36.80 -26.70 15.50
N LEU A 165 -36.16 -27.06 16.59
CA LEU A 165 -34.67 -27.21 16.65
C LEU A 165 -34.22 -28.30 15.67
N VAL A 166 -34.85 -29.49 15.73
CA VAL A 166 -34.54 -30.60 14.82
C VAL A 166 -34.73 -30.21 13.36
N LYS A 167 -35.85 -29.55 13.07
CA LYS A 167 -36.18 -29.06 11.72
C LYS A 167 -35.12 -28.13 11.18
N ASN A 168 -34.63 -27.20 12.00
CA ASN A 168 -33.72 -26.13 11.53
C ASN A 168 -32.26 -26.57 11.49
N GLN A 169 -31.81 -27.57 12.30
CA GLN A 169 -30.44 -28.00 12.40
C GLN A 169 -30.10 -29.34 11.77
N ILE A 170 -31.05 -30.28 11.80
CA ILE A 170 -30.80 -31.67 11.42
C ILE A 170 -31.45 -32.06 10.10
N LEU A 171 -32.60 -31.49 9.79
CA LEU A 171 -33.42 -31.85 8.62
C LEU A 171 -33.36 -30.78 7.52
N THR A 172 -33.76 -31.15 6.31
CA THR A 172 -33.90 -30.25 5.18
C THR A 172 -35.20 -29.46 5.22
N ASN A 173 -35.26 -28.30 4.51
CA ASN A 173 -36.47 -27.46 4.45
C ASN A 173 -37.61 -28.01 3.58
N GLU A 174 -37.55 -29.27 3.20
CA GLU A 174 -38.56 -29.95 2.41
C GLU A 174 -39.86 -30.11 3.19
N VAL A 175 -41.02 -29.78 2.61
CA VAL A 175 -42.32 -29.92 3.25
C VAL A 175 -42.91 -31.27 2.85
N SER A 176 -42.71 -32.30 3.70
CA SER A 176 -43.22 -33.63 3.47
C SER A 176 -43.64 -34.32 4.77
N TYR A 177 -44.57 -35.28 4.69
CA TYR A 177 -44.95 -36.11 5.85
C TYR A 177 -43.78 -36.97 6.35
N GLU A 178 -42.91 -37.39 5.46
CA GLU A 178 -41.68 -38.12 5.81
C GLU A 178 -40.78 -37.27 6.69
N ARG A 179 -40.53 -36.01 6.29
CA ARG A 179 -39.74 -35.07 7.09
C ARG A 179 -40.38 -34.82 8.47
N LYS A 180 -41.73 -34.66 8.54
CA LYS A 180 -42.42 -34.43 9.81
C LYS A 180 -42.34 -35.66 10.73
N ALA A 181 -42.42 -36.88 10.17
CA ALA A 181 -42.22 -38.10 10.93
C ALA A 181 -40.78 -38.22 11.51
N LYS A 182 -39.79 -37.91 10.71
CA LYS A 182 -38.38 -37.85 11.17
C LYS A 182 -38.17 -36.77 12.24
N GLU A 183 -38.78 -35.59 12.09
CA GLU A 183 -38.78 -34.52 13.07
C GLU A 183 -39.30 -34.96 14.43
N ILE A 184 -40.43 -35.66 14.45
CA ILE A 184 -41.02 -36.22 15.66
C ILE A 184 -40.10 -37.26 16.33
N LEU A 185 -39.57 -38.21 15.55
CA LEU A 185 -38.67 -39.24 16.07
C LEU A 185 -37.38 -38.63 16.66
N LEU A 186 -36.75 -37.70 15.93
CA LEU A 186 -35.53 -37.07 16.35
C LEU A 186 -35.73 -36.12 17.54
N ALA A 187 -36.88 -35.45 17.64
CA ALA A 187 -37.23 -34.61 18.79
C ALA A 187 -37.32 -35.44 20.08
N MET A 188 -38.02 -36.58 20.05
CA MET A 188 -38.07 -37.51 21.20
C MET A 188 -36.69 -38.04 21.58
N ARG A 189 -35.83 -38.33 20.59
CA ARG A 189 -34.46 -38.78 20.87
C ARG A 189 -33.60 -37.67 21.43
N LEU A 190 -33.76 -36.46 20.96
CA LEU A 190 -33.00 -35.29 21.44
C LEU A 190 -33.31 -35.03 22.92
N GLU A 191 -34.59 -35.03 23.32
CA GLU A 191 -35.02 -34.89 24.72
C GLU A 191 -34.51 -36.01 25.63
N HIS A 192 -34.30 -37.20 25.08
CA HIS A 192 -33.69 -38.28 25.83
C HIS A 192 -32.18 -38.09 26.10
N PHE A 193 -31.48 -37.36 25.26
CA PHE A 193 -30.03 -37.19 25.32
C PHE A 193 -29.58 -35.82 25.83
N MET A 194 -30.44 -34.81 25.81
CA MET A 194 -30.15 -33.42 26.17
C MET A 194 -31.10 -32.90 27.22
N THR A 195 -30.67 -32.01 28.06
CA THR A 195 -31.50 -31.32 29.05
C THR A 195 -32.37 -30.25 28.38
N LYS A 196 -33.44 -29.83 29.05
CA LYS A 196 -34.30 -28.72 28.58
C LYS A 196 -33.52 -27.45 28.35
N ASP A 197 -32.55 -27.10 29.23
CA ASP A 197 -31.70 -25.94 29.13
C ASP A 197 -30.79 -26.02 27.89
N GLU A 198 -30.21 -27.20 27.62
CA GLU A 198 -29.38 -27.39 26.42
C GLU A 198 -30.20 -27.25 25.13
N ILE A 199 -31.43 -27.74 25.11
CA ILE A 199 -32.36 -27.62 23.97
C ILE A 199 -32.78 -26.18 23.77
N LEU A 200 -33.13 -25.45 24.85
CA LEU A 200 -33.54 -24.04 24.77
C LEU A 200 -32.36 -23.16 24.34
N GLU A 201 -31.16 -23.39 24.88
CA GLU A 201 -29.93 -22.70 24.47
C GLU A 201 -29.66 -22.90 22.98
N ALA A 202 -29.71 -24.15 22.53
CA ALA A 202 -29.52 -24.46 21.11
C ALA A 202 -30.59 -23.78 20.23
N TYR A 203 -31.84 -23.80 20.61
CA TYR A 203 -32.93 -23.13 19.89
C TYR A 203 -32.68 -21.62 19.77
N LEU A 204 -32.38 -20.97 20.89
CA LEU A 204 -32.12 -19.51 20.93
C LEU A 204 -30.91 -19.08 20.09
N ASN A 205 -29.96 -19.98 19.85
CA ASN A 205 -28.81 -19.71 19.04
C ASN A 205 -29.00 -19.88 17.52
N ILE A 206 -30.04 -20.69 17.10
CA ILE A 206 -30.17 -21.02 15.67
C ILE A 206 -31.33 -20.35 14.98
N ILE A 207 -32.40 -19.97 15.73
CA ILE A 207 -33.61 -19.51 15.11
C ILE A 207 -33.42 -18.23 14.30
N PRO A 208 -33.97 -18.12 13.07
CA PRO A 208 -33.85 -16.92 12.27
C PRO A 208 -34.71 -15.77 12.80
N TYR A 209 -34.15 -14.60 12.92
CA TYR A 209 -34.81 -13.38 13.37
C TYR A 209 -34.95 -12.30 12.26
N GLY A 210 -34.92 -12.72 11.00
CA GLY A 210 -35.08 -11.84 9.85
C GLY A 210 -33.78 -11.07 9.51
N ARG A 211 -33.80 -9.75 9.62
CA ARG A 211 -32.70 -8.90 9.17
C ARG A 211 -32.31 -7.89 10.23
N ASP A 212 -31.01 -7.57 10.26
CA ASP A 212 -30.47 -6.46 11.01
C ASP A 212 -30.62 -5.13 10.25
N ILE A 213 -30.13 -4.05 10.84
CA ILE A 213 -30.14 -2.70 10.28
C ILE A 213 -29.36 -2.57 8.96
N THR A 214 -28.41 -3.46 8.69
CA THR A 214 -27.65 -3.48 7.43
C THR A 214 -28.36 -4.29 6.34
N GLY A 215 -29.53 -4.87 6.64
CA GLY A 215 -30.29 -5.76 5.74
C GLY A 215 -29.70 -7.18 5.65
N GLN A 216 -28.74 -7.53 6.52
CA GLN A 216 -28.18 -8.87 6.64
C GLN A 216 -29.15 -9.80 7.35
N ASN A 217 -29.28 -11.06 6.88
CA ASN A 217 -30.05 -12.07 7.59
C ASN A 217 -29.37 -12.39 8.91
N ILE A 218 -30.16 -12.52 9.98
CA ILE A 218 -29.68 -12.78 11.32
C ILE A 218 -30.35 -13.99 11.95
N ALA A 219 -29.56 -14.76 12.69
CA ALA A 219 -30.05 -15.88 13.51
C ALA A 219 -29.43 -15.81 14.91
N GLY A 220 -30.12 -16.37 15.89
CA GLY A 220 -29.72 -16.32 17.28
C GLY A 220 -30.15 -15.05 18.00
N ILE A 221 -30.56 -15.22 19.27
CA ILE A 221 -31.17 -14.14 20.08
C ILE A 221 -30.20 -12.99 20.38
N GLU A 222 -28.91 -13.28 20.61
CA GLU A 222 -27.87 -12.25 20.81
C GLU A 222 -27.66 -11.38 19.57
N THR A 223 -27.65 -12.05 18.40
CA THR A 223 -27.54 -11.35 17.12
C THR A 223 -28.76 -10.48 16.86
N ALA A 224 -29.96 -10.98 17.22
CA ALA A 224 -31.20 -10.22 17.09
C ALA A 224 -31.25 -9.00 18.02
N ALA A 225 -30.88 -9.15 19.27
CA ALA A 225 -30.81 -8.04 20.23
C ALA A 225 -29.85 -6.94 19.77
N ARG A 226 -28.65 -7.32 19.33
CA ARG A 226 -27.66 -6.38 18.80
C ARG A 226 -28.03 -5.79 17.45
N GLY A 227 -28.59 -6.61 16.58
CA GLY A 227 -28.94 -6.21 15.20
C GLY A 227 -30.14 -5.26 15.16
N ILE A 228 -31.12 -5.48 16.02
CA ILE A 228 -32.39 -4.73 16.03
C ILE A 228 -32.32 -3.54 16.98
N PHE A 229 -31.84 -3.74 18.22
CA PHE A 229 -31.83 -2.72 19.27
C PHE A 229 -30.44 -2.16 19.59
N GLY A 230 -29.38 -2.86 19.22
CA GLY A 230 -28.00 -2.43 19.53
C GLY A 230 -27.52 -2.77 20.93
N ILE A 231 -28.24 -3.61 21.67
CA ILE A 231 -27.97 -4.04 23.05
C ILE A 231 -27.68 -5.55 23.10
N LYS A 232 -27.17 -6.03 24.24
CA LYS A 232 -26.98 -7.47 24.48
C LYS A 232 -28.32 -8.15 24.78
N ALA A 233 -28.40 -9.44 24.58
CA ALA A 233 -29.63 -10.21 24.89
C ALA A 233 -29.97 -10.17 26.39
N ILE A 234 -29.00 -10.05 27.27
CA ILE A 234 -29.23 -9.92 28.72
C ILE A 234 -29.91 -8.59 29.11
N ASP A 235 -29.72 -7.55 28.29
CA ASP A 235 -30.18 -6.18 28.57
C ASP A 235 -31.59 -5.92 27.98
N LEU A 236 -32.22 -6.92 27.35
CA LEU A 236 -33.56 -6.79 26.76
C LEU A 236 -34.61 -6.53 27.85
N ASN A 237 -35.35 -5.44 27.71
CA ASN A 237 -36.53 -5.18 28.53
C ASN A 237 -37.75 -5.98 28.02
N LEU A 238 -38.86 -5.98 28.78
CA LEU A 238 -40.06 -6.78 28.46
C LEU A 238 -40.63 -6.52 27.05
N PRO A 239 -40.85 -5.24 26.60
CA PRO A 239 -41.35 -4.99 25.23
C PRO A 239 -40.39 -5.45 24.15
N GLN A 240 -39.08 -5.24 24.32
CA GLN A 240 -38.06 -5.65 23.37
C GLN A 240 -37.94 -7.19 23.28
N ALA A 241 -37.98 -7.86 24.44
CA ALA A 241 -37.97 -9.31 24.53
C ALA A 241 -39.17 -9.92 23.82
N ALA A 242 -40.37 -9.38 24.06
CA ALA A 242 -41.61 -9.82 23.42
C ALA A 242 -41.59 -9.54 21.90
N TYR A 243 -41.00 -8.44 21.47
CA TYR A 243 -40.80 -8.14 20.04
C TYR A 243 -39.94 -9.19 19.37
N ILE A 244 -38.75 -9.47 19.93
CA ILE A 244 -37.82 -10.48 19.40
C ILE A 244 -38.47 -11.86 19.39
N ALA A 245 -39.10 -12.31 20.49
CA ALA A 245 -39.74 -13.61 20.58
C ALA A 245 -40.91 -13.77 19.57
N GLY A 246 -41.46 -12.66 19.10
CA GLY A 246 -42.52 -12.69 18.07
C GLY A 246 -42.00 -12.87 16.64
N ILE A 247 -40.73 -12.55 16.36
CA ILE A 247 -40.16 -12.53 14.99
C ILE A 247 -40.14 -13.93 14.33
N PRO A 248 -39.78 -15.04 15.00
CA PRO A 248 -39.58 -16.35 14.37
C PRO A 248 -40.76 -16.90 13.56
N GLN A 249 -41.99 -16.52 13.88
CA GLN A 249 -43.17 -16.94 13.13
C GLN A 249 -43.15 -16.48 11.66
N ALA A 250 -42.68 -15.22 11.39
CA ALA A 250 -42.57 -14.69 10.05
C ALA A 250 -41.37 -13.70 9.99
N PRO A 251 -40.12 -14.19 10.00
CA PRO A 251 -38.93 -13.39 10.26
C PRO A 251 -38.79 -12.18 9.34
N TYR A 252 -39.05 -12.36 8.06
CA TYR A 252 -38.90 -11.27 7.08
C TYR A 252 -40.07 -10.27 7.09
N THR A 253 -41.24 -10.67 7.63
CA THR A 253 -42.40 -9.80 7.79
C THR A 253 -42.27 -8.94 9.04
N TYR A 254 -41.86 -9.54 10.16
CA TYR A 254 -41.86 -8.90 11.46
C TYR A 254 -40.57 -8.13 11.79
N THR A 255 -39.41 -8.46 11.15
CA THR A 255 -38.21 -7.65 11.28
C THR A 255 -38.45 -6.20 10.89
N PRO A 256 -37.88 -5.20 11.60
CA PRO A 256 -38.09 -3.79 11.29
C PRO A 256 -37.36 -3.32 10.05
N PHE A 257 -36.46 -4.13 9.46
CA PHE A 257 -35.55 -3.69 8.39
C PHE A 257 -35.85 -4.35 7.05
N TYR A 258 -35.53 -3.60 5.99
CA TYR A 258 -35.49 -4.10 4.61
C TYR A 258 -34.19 -4.84 4.30
N SER A 259 -34.14 -5.51 3.13
CA SER A 259 -32.90 -6.04 2.58
C SER A 259 -32.02 -4.94 1.99
N LYS A 260 -30.70 -5.20 1.88
CA LYS A 260 -29.74 -4.35 1.12
C LYS A 260 -29.72 -2.88 1.54
N ASN A 261 -29.55 -2.58 2.82
CA ASN A 261 -29.38 -1.21 3.34
C ASN A 261 -30.51 -0.21 2.99
N GLN A 262 -31.71 -0.70 2.72
CA GLN A 262 -32.86 0.17 2.47
C GLN A 262 -33.41 0.82 3.76
N GLY A 263 -32.83 0.47 4.91
CA GLY A 263 -33.15 1.07 6.20
C GLY A 263 -34.38 0.47 6.88
N ILE A 264 -35.03 1.28 7.74
CA ILE A 264 -36.20 0.90 8.52
C ILE A 264 -37.46 0.89 7.62
N LYS A 265 -38.33 -0.09 7.82
CA LYS A 265 -39.62 -0.19 7.13
C LYS A 265 -40.53 0.98 7.50
N GLU A 266 -41.49 1.30 6.60
CA GLU A 266 -42.52 2.30 6.83
C GLU A 266 -43.45 1.86 7.99
N ARG A 267 -44.07 2.84 8.66
CA ARG A 267 -44.87 2.65 9.86
C ARG A 267 -45.95 1.57 9.71
N GLU A 268 -46.59 1.51 8.54
CA GLU A 268 -47.63 0.51 8.25
C GLU A 268 -47.09 -0.93 8.31
N LYS A 269 -45.90 -1.16 7.76
CA LYS A 269 -45.21 -2.46 7.76
C LYS A 269 -44.60 -2.82 9.12
N LEU A 270 -44.15 -1.81 9.88
CA LEU A 270 -43.67 -2.01 11.25
C LEU A 270 -44.80 -2.48 12.16
N GLN A 271 -46.06 -2.05 11.88
CA GLN A 271 -47.20 -2.42 12.70
C GLN A 271 -47.44 -3.94 12.76
N HIS A 272 -47.03 -4.70 11.74
CA HIS A 272 -47.13 -6.18 11.78
C HIS A 272 -46.27 -6.77 12.91
N GLY A 273 -45.03 -6.32 13.08
CA GLY A 273 -44.12 -6.74 14.17
C GLY A 273 -44.64 -6.27 15.53
N VAL A 274 -45.11 -5.02 15.63
CA VAL A 274 -45.67 -4.46 16.86
C VAL A 274 -46.93 -5.23 17.28
N ASN A 275 -47.83 -5.58 16.34
CA ASN A 275 -49.02 -6.39 16.64
C ASN A 275 -48.61 -7.78 17.11
N ARG A 276 -47.60 -8.39 16.52
CA ARG A 276 -47.07 -9.67 16.96
C ARG A 276 -46.47 -9.58 18.38
N MET A 277 -45.70 -8.53 18.69
CA MET A 277 -45.22 -8.25 20.06
C MET A 277 -46.38 -8.23 21.06
N LYS A 278 -47.49 -7.52 20.75
CA LYS A 278 -48.67 -7.47 21.62
C LYS A 278 -49.28 -8.85 21.81
N THR A 279 -49.27 -9.71 20.80
CA THR A 279 -49.74 -11.10 20.92
C THR A 279 -48.84 -11.91 21.87
N VAL A 280 -47.53 -11.70 21.81
CA VAL A 280 -46.57 -12.35 22.72
C VAL A 280 -46.80 -11.88 24.16
N LEU A 281 -46.92 -10.59 24.40
CA LEU A 281 -47.24 -10.02 25.72
C LEU A 281 -48.54 -10.57 26.28
N PHE A 282 -49.57 -10.68 25.44
CA PHE A 282 -50.85 -11.31 25.84
C PHE A 282 -50.64 -12.75 26.30
N ARG A 283 -49.86 -13.56 25.56
CA ARG A 283 -49.54 -14.95 25.95
C ARG A 283 -48.72 -15.01 27.22
N MET A 284 -47.73 -14.16 27.41
CA MET A 284 -46.94 -14.11 28.65
C MET A 284 -47.80 -13.83 29.86
N ARG A 285 -48.80 -12.94 29.72
CA ARG A 285 -49.80 -12.70 30.79
C ARG A 285 -50.72 -13.90 31.02
N ASP A 286 -51.22 -14.49 29.94
CA ASP A 286 -52.16 -15.60 29.99
C ASP A 286 -51.55 -16.85 30.62
N THR A 287 -50.25 -17.07 30.41
CA THR A 287 -49.45 -18.17 30.98
C THR A 287 -48.84 -17.82 32.35
N GLY A 288 -49.04 -16.61 32.84
CA GLY A 288 -48.62 -16.20 34.19
C GLY A 288 -47.13 -15.79 34.31
N TYR A 289 -46.40 -15.62 33.21
CA TYR A 289 -45.00 -15.11 33.23
C TYR A 289 -44.89 -13.63 33.58
N ILE A 290 -45.94 -12.84 33.29
CA ILE A 290 -46.03 -11.42 33.65
C ILE A 290 -47.37 -11.11 34.29
N THR A 291 -47.39 -10.09 35.12
CA THR A 291 -48.58 -9.55 35.77
C THR A 291 -49.42 -8.71 34.78
N GLU A 292 -50.72 -8.48 35.16
CA GLU A 292 -51.57 -7.58 34.35
C GLU A 292 -50.98 -6.15 34.27
N ALA A 293 -50.36 -5.66 35.37
CA ALA A 293 -49.75 -4.33 35.39
C ALA A 293 -48.55 -4.22 34.38
N GLU A 294 -47.64 -5.18 34.40
CA GLU A 294 -46.52 -5.27 33.43
C GLU A 294 -47.03 -5.40 32.00
N TYR A 295 -48.10 -6.15 31.79
CA TYR A 295 -48.74 -6.26 30.47
C TYR A 295 -49.23 -4.90 29.97
N GLN A 296 -50.00 -4.16 30.82
CA GLN A 296 -50.53 -2.86 30.42
C GLN A 296 -49.41 -1.82 30.12
N GLU A 297 -48.38 -1.83 30.92
CA GLU A 297 -47.20 -0.98 30.68
C GLU A 297 -46.52 -1.36 29.34
N ALA A 298 -46.25 -2.64 29.12
CA ALA A 298 -45.54 -3.12 27.94
C ALA A 298 -46.32 -2.93 26.62
N ILE A 299 -47.64 -3.05 26.60
CA ILE A 299 -48.46 -2.82 25.39
C ILE A 299 -48.57 -1.35 25.02
N ALA A 300 -48.39 -0.45 26.01
CA ALA A 300 -48.37 0.99 25.80
C ALA A 300 -47.01 1.51 25.34
N TYR A 301 -45.95 0.72 25.48
CA TYR A 301 -44.57 1.09 25.11
C TYR A 301 -44.41 1.11 23.60
N ASP A 302 -43.82 2.19 23.10
CA ASP A 302 -43.49 2.35 21.67
C ASP A 302 -42.08 1.80 21.36
N VAL A 303 -42.01 0.48 21.13
CA VAL A 303 -40.77 -0.24 20.84
C VAL A 303 -40.05 0.26 19.57
N THR A 304 -40.76 0.98 18.69
CA THR A 304 -40.17 1.47 17.42
C THR A 304 -39.11 2.54 17.64
N LYS A 305 -39.11 3.19 18.79
CA LYS A 305 -38.09 4.19 19.18
C LYS A 305 -36.74 3.58 19.50
N ASP A 306 -36.71 2.30 19.85
CA ASP A 306 -35.51 1.56 20.22
C ASP A 306 -34.77 0.97 19.03
N PHE A 307 -35.37 0.98 17.84
CA PHE A 307 -34.73 0.41 16.65
C PHE A 307 -33.47 1.18 16.28
N ARG A 308 -32.39 0.42 16.01
CA ARG A 308 -31.12 1.00 15.57
C ARG A 308 -31.29 1.84 14.33
N GLN A 309 -30.55 2.95 14.29
CA GLN A 309 -30.47 3.79 13.10
C GLN A 309 -29.56 3.16 12.04
N PRO A 310 -29.83 3.38 10.73
CA PRO A 310 -29.06 2.80 9.64
C PRO A 310 -27.56 3.08 9.76
N SER A 311 -26.76 2.04 9.58
CA SER A 311 -25.29 2.14 9.53
C SER A 311 -24.76 1.33 8.34
N ARG A 312 -23.69 1.87 7.69
CA ARG A 312 -23.05 1.15 6.59
C ARG A 312 -22.29 -0.08 7.10
N ARG A 313 -22.30 -1.16 6.32
CA ARG A 313 -21.48 -2.35 6.59
C ARG A 313 -19.98 -2.00 6.55
N ALA A 314 -19.17 -2.77 7.25
CA ALA A 314 -17.72 -2.61 7.20
C ALA A 314 -17.17 -2.69 5.77
N THR A 315 -17.66 -3.62 4.98
CA THR A 315 -17.30 -3.81 3.56
C THR A 315 -17.68 -2.63 2.67
N GLU A 316 -18.66 -1.84 3.05
CA GLU A 316 -19.04 -0.60 2.33
C GLU A 316 -18.29 0.63 2.84
N ARG A 317 -17.96 0.64 4.14
CA ARG A 317 -17.20 1.73 4.77
C ARG A 317 -15.71 1.64 4.51
N TYR A 318 -15.17 0.40 4.50
CA TYR A 318 -13.75 0.09 4.39
C TYR A 318 -13.48 -0.99 3.33
N PRO A 319 -13.93 -0.82 2.07
CA PRO A 319 -13.93 -1.90 1.08
C PRO A 319 -12.54 -2.48 0.81
N TYR A 320 -11.52 -1.64 0.63
CA TYR A 320 -10.16 -2.12 0.36
C TYR A 320 -9.57 -2.91 1.53
N VAL A 321 -9.70 -2.40 2.77
CA VAL A 321 -9.09 -3.06 3.93
C VAL A 321 -9.82 -4.34 4.31
N THR A 322 -11.15 -4.37 4.21
CA THR A 322 -11.93 -5.57 4.50
C THR A 322 -11.65 -6.68 3.50
N GLN A 323 -11.54 -6.34 2.22
CA GLN A 323 -11.20 -7.32 1.19
C GLN A 323 -9.77 -7.85 1.35
N GLU A 324 -8.82 -6.97 1.66
CA GLU A 324 -7.43 -7.36 1.85
C GLU A 324 -7.25 -8.29 3.07
N ILE A 325 -7.93 -7.97 4.19
CA ILE A 325 -7.94 -8.84 5.38
C ILE A 325 -8.54 -10.20 5.03
N GLN A 326 -9.66 -10.26 4.30
CA GLN A 326 -10.27 -11.52 3.89
C GLN A 326 -9.34 -12.36 3.02
N ASN A 327 -8.76 -11.78 1.98
CA ASN A 327 -7.85 -12.47 1.07
C ASN A 327 -6.65 -13.08 1.82
N ARG A 328 -5.99 -12.29 2.69
CA ARG A 328 -4.84 -12.75 3.48
C ARG A 328 -5.23 -13.78 4.52
N THR A 329 -6.42 -13.66 5.10
CA THR A 329 -6.95 -14.66 6.04
C THR A 329 -7.18 -15.99 5.33
N ILE A 330 -7.73 -15.97 4.11
CA ILE A 330 -7.91 -17.19 3.31
C ILE A 330 -6.56 -17.86 3.04
N GLU A 331 -5.54 -17.11 2.61
CA GLU A 331 -4.19 -17.65 2.38
C GLU A 331 -3.59 -18.29 3.65
N ILE A 332 -3.77 -17.66 4.80
CA ILE A 332 -3.28 -18.16 6.08
C ILE A 332 -4.05 -19.41 6.51
N LEU A 333 -5.38 -19.36 6.52
CA LEU A 333 -6.20 -20.48 6.93
C LEU A 333 -6.03 -21.69 5.99
N ALA A 334 -5.83 -21.45 4.68
CA ALA A 334 -5.56 -22.53 3.72
C ALA A 334 -4.29 -23.33 4.11
N LYS A 335 -3.24 -22.61 4.52
CA LYS A 335 -2.00 -23.24 5.03
C LYS A 335 -2.26 -24.01 6.34
N VAL A 336 -2.94 -23.38 7.30
CA VAL A 336 -3.28 -24.00 8.58
C VAL A 336 -4.11 -25.27 8.39
N LEU A 337 -5.09 -25.26 7.48
CA LEU A 337 -5.92 -26.42 7.17
C LEU A 337 -5.10 -27.53 6.48
N ALA A 338 -4.22 -27.16 5.55
CA ALA A 338 -3.35 -28.11 4.87
C ALA A 338 -2.37 -28.79 5.85
N GLU A 339 -1.76 -28.02 6.76
CA GLU A 339 -0.89 -28.53 7.81
C GLU A 339 -1.64 -29.47 8.78
N LYS A 340 -2.87 -29.12 9.16
CA LYS A 340 -3.73 -29.94 10.01
C LYS A 340 -4.05 -31.30 9.38
N ASP A 341 -4.22 -31.33 8.06
CA ASP A 341 -4.43 -32.53 7.27
C ASP A 341 -3.12 -33.32 7.00
N GLY A 342 -1.97 -32.84 7.52
CA GLY A 342 -0.66 -33.46 7.35
C GLY A 342 -0.06 -33.30 5.94
N LEU A 343 -0.50 -32.28 5.18
CA LEU A 343 0.05 -32.01 3.86
C LEU A 343 1.40 -31.31 3.97
N ASP A 344 2.36 -31.76 3.16
CA ASP A 344 3.68 -31.13 3.05
C ASP A 344 3.58 -29.72 2.47
N ALA A 345 4.30 -28.76 3.09
CA ALA A 345 4.28 -27.35 2.69
C ALA A 345 4.74 -27.13 1.23
N THR A 346 5.71 -27.92 0.75
CA THR A 346 6.22 -27.83 -0.61
C THR A 346 5.12 -28.20 -1.61
N ARG A 347 4.40 -29.29 -1.32
CA ARG A 347 3.27 -29.73 -2.16
C ARG A 347 2.13 -28.73 -2.15
N PHE A 348 1.88 -28.05 -1.04
CA PHE A 348 0.87 -26.98 -0.97
C PHE A 348 1.24 -25.79 -1.87
N GLU A 349 2.51 -25.39 -1.90
CA GLU A 349 2.92 -24.21 -2.71
C GLU A 349 3.09 -24.55 -4.19
N GLU A 350 3.49 -25.77 -4.57
CA GLU A 350 3.78 -26.16 -5.94
C GLU A 350 2.55 -26.67 -6.72
N ASP A 351 1.57 -27.30 -6.04
CA ASP A 351 0.37 -27.83 -6.68
C ASP A 351 -0.80 -26.83 -6.61
N SER A 352 -1.03 -26.12 -7.71
CA SER A 352 -2.09 -25.10 -7.80
C SER A 352 -3.50 -25.64 -7.50
N LYS A 353 -3.79 -26.92 -7.84
CA LYS A 353 -5.10 -27.53 -7.56
C LYS A 353 -5.28 -27.84 -6.08
N VAL A 354 -4.20 -28.27 -5.43
CA VAL A 354 -4.18 -28.49 -3.98
C VAL A 354 -4.38 -27.16 -3.27
N LYS A 355 -3.64 -26.13 -3.67
CA LYS A 355 -3.77 -24.77 -3.13
C LYS A 355 -5.18 -24.24 -3.28
N GLU A 356 -5.76 -24.28 -4.48
CA GLU A 356 -7.13 -23.85 -4.75
C GLU A 356 -8.16 -24.60 -3.87
N LYS A 357 -7.99 -25.92 -3.70
CA LYS A 357 -8.86 -26.72 -2.82
C LYS A 357 -8.87 -26.15 -1.39
N TYR A 358 -7.68 -25.91 -0.82
CA TYR A 358 -7.58 -25.41 0.55
C TYR A 358 -8.00 -23.95 0.66
N GLU A 359 -7.82 -23.12 -0.36
CA GLU A 359 -8.33 -21.75 -0.40
C GLU A 359 -9.86 -21.72 -0.38
N ILE A 360 -10.54 -22.63 -1.12
CA ILE A 360 -12.00 -22.77 -1.07
C ILE A 360 -12.46 -23.23 0.32
N MET A 361 -11.76 -24.20 0.93
CA MET A 361 -12.06 -24.66 2.29
C MET A 361 -11.86 -23.53 3.32
N ALA A 362 -10.81 -22.76 3.19
CA ALA A 362 -10.49 -21.63 4.04
C ALA A 362 -11.52 -20.49 3.92
N ASP A 363 -11.95 -20.14 2.71
CA ASP A 363 -13.02 -19.13 2.50
C ASP A 363 -14.31 -19.54 3.19
N ARG A 364 -14.68 -20.81 3.07
CA ARG A 364 -15.86 -21.34 3.78
C ARG A 364 -15.67 -21.29 5.29
N SER A 365 -14.58 -21.83 5.80
CA SER A 365 -14.24 -21.83 7.24
C SER A 365 -14.21 -20.40 7.80
N MET A 366 -13.60 -19.45 7.09
CA MET A 366 -13.59 -18.03 7.49
C MET A 366 -14.99 -17.45 7.64
N ARG A 367 -15.98 -17.93 6.88
CA ARG A 367 -17.36 -17.42 6.93
C ARG A 367 -18.21 -18.09 7.98
N THR A 368 -17.90 -19.36 8.36
CA THR A 368 -18.80 -20.23 9.13
C THR A 368 -18.28 -20.66 10.49
N ASP A 369 -16.96 -20.65 10.70
CA ASP A 369 -16.36 -21.27 11.90
C ASP A 369 -16.10 -20.26 13.04
N GLY A 370 -16.37 -18.97 12.79
CA GLY A 370 -16.27 -17.92 13.81
C GLY A 370 -14.82 -17.61 14.22
N TYR A 371 -14.15 -16.74 13.48
CA TYR A 371 -12.81 -16.28 13.83
C TYR A 371 -12.82 -14.81 14.27
N ARG A 372 -11.86 -14.45 15.12
CA ARG A 372 -11.47 -13.07 15.40
C ARG A 372 -10.16 -12.81 14.69
N ILE A 373 -10.20 -11.95 13.68
CA ILE A 373 -9.08 -11.65 12.80
C ILE A 373 -8.54 -10.28 13.14
N TYR A 374 -7.33 -10.22 13.67
CA TYR A 374 -6.67 -9.00 14.10
C TYR A 374 -5.66 -8.55 13.07
N SER A 375 -5.88 -7.36 12.51
CA SER A 375 -4.96 -6.78 11.55
C SER A 375 -3.94 -5.85 12.20
N THR A 376 -2.87 -5.56 11.45
CA THR A 376 -1.85 -4.57 11.84
C THR A 376 -2.23 -3.14 11.46
N ILE A 377 -3.33 -2.96 10.73
CA ILE A 377 -3.74 -1.66 10.21
C ILE A 377 -4.21 -0.75 11.34
N ASP A 378 -3.53 0.37 11.51
CA ASP A 378 -3.93 1.42 12.45
C ASP A 378 -5.10 2.21 11.85
N LYS A 379 -6.22 2.21 12.55
CA LYS A 379 -7.47 2.83 12.05
C LYS A 379 -7.32 4.32 11.77
N ASP A 380 -6.68 5.07 12.66
CA ASP A 380 -6.56 6.52 12.54
C ASP A 380 -5.62 6.89 11.38
N LEU A 381 -4.49 6.15 11.26
CA LEU A 381 -3.58 6.30 10.13
C LEU A 381 -4.27 5.95 8.81
N TYR A 382 -5.04 4.86 8.78
CA TYR A 382 -5.78 4.46 7.59
C TYR A 382 -6.79 5.52 7.17
N ASP A 383 -7.63 5.98 8.09
CA ASP A 383 -8.67 6.96 7.83
C ASP A 383 -8.06 8.29 7.34
N GLN A 384 -7.09 8.84 8.06
CA GLN A 384 -6.51 10.15 7.73
C GLN A 384 -5.63 10.12 6.48
N MET A 385 -4.85 9.06 6.26
CA MET A 385 -4.03 8.94 5.04
C MET A 385 -4.92 8.77 3.79
N ASN A 386 -6.00 7.99 3.87
CA ASN A 386 -6.97 7.86 2.78
C ASN A 386 -7.72 9.17 2.53
N GLU A 387 -8.03 9.94 3.58
CA GLU A 387 -8.64 11.27 3.43
C GLU A 387 -7.67 12.27 2.75
N VAL A 388 -6.38 12.23 3.09
CA VAL A 388 -5.34 13.00 2.39
C VAL A 388 -5.30 12.62 0.91
N ALA A 389 -5.31 11.33 0.59
CA ALA A 389 -5.30 10.88 -0.80
C ALA A 389 -6.56 11.30 -1.55
N LYS A 390 -7.73 11.16 -0.94
CA LYS A 390 -9.02 11.58 -1.53
C LYS A 390 -9.04 13.05 -1.87
N ASN A 391 -8.50 13.91 -0.99
CA ASN A 391 -8.48 15.35 -1.13
C ASN A 391 -7.25 15.91 -1.87
N PHE A 392 -6.35 15.05 -2.34
CA PHE A 392 -5.13 15.47 -3.05
C PHE A 392 -5.45 16.13 -4.38
N LYS A 393 -5.05 17.39 -4.54
CA LYS A 393 -5.45 18.25 -5.69
C LYS A 393 -4.55 18.10 -6.92
N TYR A 394 -3.43 17.39 -6.82
CA TYR A 394 -2.38 17.38 -7.84
C TYR A 394 -2.29 16.06 -8.62
N TYR A 395 -3.36 15.28 -8.70
CA TYR A 395 -3.38 14.04 -9.48
C TYR A 395 -3.10 14.24 -10.97
N GLY A 396 -3.63 15.29 -11.55
CA GLY A 396 -3.53 15.59 -12.97
C GLY A 396 -4.87 15.44 -13.69
N PHE A 397 -4.81 15.18 -14.99
CA PHE A 397 -6.01 15.08 -15.82
C PHE A 397 -6.76 13.77 -15.59
N THR A 398 -8.08 13.84 -15.77
CA THR A 398 -8.92 12.67 -16.00
C THR A 398 -9.09 12.53 -17.52
N TYR A 399 -8.70 11.38 -18.08
CA TYR A 399 -9.00 11.08 -19.47
C TYR A 399 -10.44 10.61 -19.59
N THR A 400 -11.07 10.99 -20.69
CA THR A 400 -12.43 10.56 -21.03
C THR A 400 -12.40 9.84 -22.38
N SER A 401 -13.08 8.71 -22.47
CA SER A 401 -13.31 7.98 -23.71
C SER A 401 -14.79 7.65 -23.87
N GLU A 402 -15.26 7.60 -25.12
CA GLU A 402 -16.61 7.12 -25.41
C GLU A 402 -16.57 5.60 -25.63
N LYS A 403 -17.39 4.87 -24.89
CA LYS A 403 -17.69 3.46 -25.15
C LYS A 403 -19.09 3.41 -25.76
N VAL A 404 -19.19 2.80 -26.93
CA VAL A 404 -20.46 2.49 -27.56
C VAL A 404 -20.81 1.06 -27.18
N ASP A 405 -21.97 0.87 -26.55
CA ASP A 405 -22.53 -0.45 -26.30
C ASP A 405 -22.98 -1.05 -27.64
N GLU A 406 -22.42 -2.22 -27.99
CA GLU A 406 -22.63 -2.82 -29.31
C GLU A 406 -24.07 -3.31 -29.54
N GLU A 407 -24.82 -3.63 -28.47
CA GLU A 407 -26.18 -4.12 -28.59
C GLU A 407 -27.21 -2.98 -28.60
N SER A 408 -27.02 -1.95 -27.76
CA SER A 408 -27.96 -0.85 -27.59
C SER A 408 -27.61 0.40 -28.37
N GLY A 409 -26.39 0.51 -28.94
CA GLY A 409 -25.85 1.72 -29.56
C GLY A 409 -25.66 2.90 -28.61
N LYS A 410 -25.82 2.69 -27.30
CA LYS A 410 -25.76 3.75 -26.27
C LYS A 410 -24.31 4.17 -26.04
N LYS A 411 -24.03 5.44 -26.20
CA LYS A 411 -22.73 6.03 -25.86
C LYS A 411 -22.64 6.29 -24.37
N THR A 412 -21.61 5.73 -23.72
CA THR A 412 -21.27 5.98 -22.32
C THR A 412 -19.89 6.62 -22.27
N ILE A 413 -19.76 7.73 -21.54
CA ILE A 413 -18.47 8.36 -21.26
C ILE A 413 -17.80 7.57 -20.13
N ILE A 414 -16.61 7.02 -20.41
CA ILE A 414 -15.78 6.37 -19.38
C ILE A 414 -14.71 7.36 -18.97
N GLU A 415 -14.64 7.63 -17.69
CA GLU A 415 -13.58 8.43 -17.07
C GLU A 415 -12.45 7.53 -16.58
N ASP A 416 -11.20 7.87 -16.93
CA ASP A 416 -9.97 7.22 -16.44
C ASP A 416 -9.15 8.28 -15.67
N PRO A 417 -9.40 8.46 -14.37
CA PRO A 417 -8.64 9.36 -13.54
C PRO A 417 -7.31 8.74 -13.12
N VAL A 418 -6.30 9.58 -12.84
CA VAL A 418 -5.04 9.12 -12.23
C VAL A 418 -5.35 8.44 -10.90
N GLN A 419 -4.88 7.21 -10.74
CA GLN A 419 -5.01 6.41 -9.52
C GLN A 419 -3.78 6.58 -8.60
N VAL A 420 -3.92 6.08 -7.39
CA VAL A 420 -2.90 6.13 -6.35
C VAL A 420 -2.80 4.77 -5.64
N GLY A 421 -1.58 4.36 -5.35
CA GLY A 421 -1.28 3.31 -4.38
C GLY A 421 -0.24 3.82 -3.38
N ALA A 422 -0.42 3.54 -2.10
CA ALA A 422 0.59 3.84 -1.10
C ALA A 422 0.56 2.80 0.02
N THR A 423 1.73 2.53 0.61
CA THR A 423 1.87 1.60 1.76
C THR A 423 2.83 2.19 2.77
N LEU A 424 2.42 2.22 4.04
CA LEU A 424 3.25 2.60 5.18
C LEU A 424 3.59 1.34 5.99
N ILE A 425 4.88 1.04 6.14
CA ILE A 425 5.39 -0.17 6.82
C ILE A 425 6.26 0.24 8.00
N GLU A 426 6.09 -0.42 9.14
CA GLU A 426 7.02 -0.37 10.27
C GLU A 426 8.21 -1.27 9.98
N ASN A 427 9.43 -0.70 9.90
CA ASN A 427 10.59 -1.40 9.36
C ASN A 427 10.99 -2.63 10.16
N HIS A 428 11.02 -2.52 11.51
CA HIS A 428 11.56 -3.57 12.39
C HIS A 428 10.65 -4.76 12.61
N THR A 429 9.37 -4.63 12.26
CA THR A 429 8.38 -5.70 12.40
C THR A 429 7.83 -6.19 11.07
N GLY A 430 7.83 -5.35 10.05
CA GLY A 430 7.15 -5.60 8.78
C GLY A 430 5.63 -5.31 8.81
N LYS A 431 5.09 -4.78 9.93
CA LYS A 431 3.67 -4.41 10.05
C LYS A 431 3.29 -3.38 8.99
N VAL A 432 2.29 -3.68 8.17
CA VAL A 432 1.64 -2.68 7.35
C VAL A 432 0.72 -1.88 8.26
N LEU A 433 1.09 -0.62 8.52
CA LEU A 433 0.35 0.26 9.43
C LEU A 433 -0.84 0.92 8.73
N SER A 434 -0.69 1.22 7.44
CA SER A 434 -1.72 1.86 6.62
C SER A 434 -1.41 1.65 5.14
N PHE A 435 -2.45 1.67 4.32
CA PHE A 435 -2.31 1.68 2.87
C PHE A 435 -3.42 2.50 2.19
N ILE A 436 -3.18 2.87 0.96
CA ILE A 436 -4.13 3.55 0.09
C ILE A 436 -4.31 2.68 -1.15
N GLY A 437 -5.49 2.08 -1.30
CA GLY A 437 -5.80 1.19 -2.42
C GLY A 437 -6.18 1.91 -3.70
N GLY A 438 -6.62 3.17 -3.62
CA GLY A 438 -7.07 3.98 -4.76
C GLY A 438 -7.64 5.31 -4.31
N ARG A 439 -8.21 6.07 -5.24
CA ARG A 439 -8.89 7.35 -4.93
C ARG A 439 -10.29 7.16 -4.34
N GLY A 440 -10.84 5.97 -4.45
CA GLY A 440 -12.13 5.54 -3.96
C GLY A 440 -12.51 4.22 -4.62
N HIS A 441 -13.09 3.31 -3.87
CA HIS A 441 -13.47 1.97 -4.37
C HIS A 441 -14.59 2.04 -5.42
N GLU A 442 -15.42 3.07 -5.35
CA GLU A 442 -16.47 3.37 -6.33
C GLU A 442 -15.92 3.80 -7.70
N ILE A 443 -14.66 4.29 -7.73
CA ILE A 443 -13.97 4.69 -8.96
C ILE A 443 -13.24 3.48 -9.55
N GLU A 444 -12.52 2.72 -8.70
CA GLU A 444 -11.76 1.55 -9.09
C GLU A 444 -11.68 0.57 -7.91
N ALA A 445 -12.21 -0.63 -8.09
CA ALA A 445 -12.23 -1.65 -7.05
C ALA A 445 -10.86 -2.32 -6.82
N MET A 446 -9.96 -2.26 -7.82
CA MET A 446 -8.60 -2.80 -7.70
C MET A 446 -7.80 -2.07 -6.64
N ASN A 447 -7.21 -2.82 -5.72
CA ASN A 447 -6.27 -2.28 -4.74
C ASN A 447 -4.89 -2.05 -5.37
N HIS A 448 -4.58 -0.79 -5.69
CA HIS A 448 -3.31 -0.41 -6.32
C HIS A 448 -2.10 -0.54 -5.38
N SER A 449 -2.31 -0.71 -4.09
CA SER A 449 -1.22 -0.93 -3.14
C SER A 449 -0.69 -2.37 -3.20
N THR A 450 -1.57 -3.36 -3.34
CA THR A 450 -1.25 -4.77 -3.14
C THR A 450 -1.49 -5.65 -4.38
N GLN A 451 -2.47 -5.30 -5.23
CA GLN A 451 -2.92 -6.14 -6.34
C GLN A 451 -2.45 -5.66 -7.72
N ALA A 452 -2.13 -4.37 -7.84
CA ALA A 452 -1.66 -3.81 -9.11
C ALA A 452 -0.14 -3.91 -9.23
N PHE A 453 0.33 -4.71 -10.19
CA PHE A 453 1.75 -4.83 -10.51
C PHE A 453 2.13 -3.81 -11.59
N ARG A 454 3.16 -3.01 -11.34
CA ARG A 454 3.56 -1.87 -12.15
C ARG A 454 5.07 -1.79 -12.29
N HIS A 455 5.56 -1.31 -13.43
CA HIS A 455 6.97 -1.02 -13.61
C HIS A 455 7.41 0.07 -12.63
N ASN A 456 8.34 -0.25 -11.74
CA ASN A 456 8.80 0.69 -10.71
C ASN A 456 9.87 1.67 -11.18
N GLY A 457 10.29 1.55 -12.43
CA GLY A 457 11.24 2.46 -13.04
C GLY A 457 12.53 2.57 -12.22
N SER A 458 13.07 3.76 -12.14
CA SER A 458 14.35 4.01 -11.47
C SER A 458 14.38 3.72 -9.96
N SER A 459 13.25 3.35 -9.32
CA SER A 459 13.28 2.86 -7.94
C SER A 459 13.90 1.46 -7.83
N MET A 460 14.03 0.74 -8.94
CA MET A 460 14.76 -0.54 -9.00
C MET A 460 16.28 -0.37 -8.82
N LYS A 461 16.86 0.77 -9.21
CA LYS A 461 18.31 0.99 -9.23
C LYS A 461 19.03 0.68 -7.91
N PRO A 462 18.59 1.19 -6.75
CA PRO A 462 19.24 0.84 -5.48
C PRO A 462 19.12 -0.65 -5.14
N LEU A 463 18.00 -1.29 -5.45
CA LEU A 463 17.70 -2.67 -5.08
C LEU A 463 18.48 -3.70 -5.90
N LEU A 464 18.58 -3.49 -7.22
CA LEU A 464 19.12 -4.48 -8.17
C LEU A 464 20.54 -4.14 -8.64
N VAL A 465 20.95 -2.87 -8.55
CA VAL A 465 22.24 -2.44 -9.13
C VAL A 465 23.21 -1.96 -8.07
N TYR A 466 22.88 -0.86 -7.37
CA TYR A 466 23.87 -0.19 -6.52
C TYR A 466 24.15 -0.96 -5.22
N ALA A 467 23.12 -1.46 -4.52
CA ALA A 467 23.35 -2.26 -3.31
C ALA A 467 24.06 -3.59 -3.64
N PRO A 468 23.65 -4.36 -4.65
CA PRO A 468 24.39 -5.55 -5.07
C PRO A 468 25.84 -5.25 -5.50
N ALA A 469 26.10 -4.15 -6.21
CA ALA A 469 27.45 -3.79 -6.62
C ALA A 469 28.37 -3.43 -5.43
N ILE A 470 27.81 -2.81 -4.38
CA ILE A 470 28.52 -2.53 -3.13
C ILE A 470 28.77 -3.85 -2.37
N GLU A 471 27.76 -4.71 -2.26
CA GLU A 471 27.85 -6.00 -1.57
C GLU A 471 28.88 -6.92 -2.21
N TYR A 472 28.94 -6.93 -3.53
CA TYR A 472 29.95 -7.68 -4.30
C TYR A 472 31.36 -7.05 -4.27
N GLY A 473 31.53 -5.90 -3.65
CA GLY A 473 32.82 -5.19 -3.60
C GLY A 473 33.27 -4.61 -4.94
N VAL A 474 32.33 -4.31 -5.84
CA VAL A 474 32.61 -3.70 -7.14
C VAL A 474 32.79 -2.20 -7.02
N ILE A 475 31.97 -1.54 -6.19
CA ILE A 475 31.99 -0.09 -5.95
C ILE A 475 31.87 0.24 -4.46
N GLY A 476 32.38 1.42 -4.05
CA GLY A 476 31.96 2.18 -2.89
C GLY A 476 31.13 3.39 -3.32
N ALA A 477 30.66 4.20 -2.37
CA ALA A 477 29.79 5.35 -2.66
C ALA A 477 30.42 6.34 -3.63
N GLY A 478 31.73 6.61 -3.46
CA GLY A 478 32.49 7.55 -4.30
C GLY A 478 33.10 6.96 -5.58
N SER A 479 32.97 5.63 -5.78
CA SER A 479 33.59 4.98 -6.95
C SER A 479 33.06 5.55 -8.26
N PRO A 480 33.92 5.71 -9.28
CA PRO A 480 33.55 6.25 -10.58
C PRO A 480 32.68 5.25 -11.34
N VAL A 481 31.62 5.74 -11.95
CA VAL A 481 30.74 5.04 -12.90
C VAL A 481 30.70 5.84 -14.20
N VAL A 482 30.52 5.15 -15.34
CA VAL A 482 30.61 5.72 -16.67
C VAL A 482 29.27 6.08 -17.25
N ASP A 483 28.99 7.34 -17.46
CA ASP A 483 27.75 7.87 -18.05
C ASP A 483 27.99 8.30 -19.51
N VAL A 484 28.28 7.32 -20.35
CA VAL A 484 28.53 7.50 -21.78
C VAL A 484 27.63 6.56 -22.57
N LYS A 485 27.05 7.04 -23.69
CA LYS A 485 26.19 6.28 -24.59
C LYS A 485 26.88 5.00 -25.08
N PHE A 486 26.12 3.94 -25.25
CA PHE A 486 26.56 2.70 -25.85
C PHE A 486 25.44 2.10 -26.71
N ARG A 487 25.81 1.07 -27.47
CA ARG A 487 24.87 0.31 -28.29
C ARG A 487 25.08 -1.18 -28.07
N GLN A 488 23.99 -1.90 -27.83
CA GLN A 488 23.98 -3.36 -27.75
C GLN A 488 22.91 -3.89 -28.73
N GLY A 489 23.32 -4.39 -29.88
CA GLY A 489 22.40 -4.75 -30.96
C GLY A 489 21.58 -3.55 -31.45
N SER A 490 20.25 -3.63 -31.34
CA SER A 490 19.32 -2.55 -31.62
C SER A 490 19.09 -1.61 -30.43
N TYR A 491 19.45 -2.02 -29.22
CA TYR A 491 19.22 -1.26 -27.99
C TYR A 491 20.14 -0.06 -27.90
N ARG A 492 19.56 1.14 -27.74
CA ARG A 492 20.26 2.43 -27.64
C ARG A 492 19.69 3.22 -26.47
N PRO A 493 20.11 2.93 -25.22
CA PRO A 493 19.62 3.66 -24.07
C PRO A 493 20.08 5.11 -24.05
N GLY A 494 19.29 5.94 -23.37
CA GLY A 494 19.62 7.34 -23.12
C GLY A 494 19.29 7.75 -21.68
N ASN A 495 19.89 8.85 -21.25
CA ASN A 495 19.48 9.53 -20.02
C ASN A 495 18.22 10.37 -20.25
N TYR A 496 17.57 10.77 -19.17
CA TYR A 496 16.35 11.59 -19.21
C TYR A 496 16.52 12.87 -20.06
N PHE A 497 17.65 13.60 -19.91
CA PHE A 497 17.96 14.81 -20.68
C PHE A 497 18.83 14.56 -21.91
N ASP A 498 19.00 13.32 -22.32
CA ASP A 498 19.87 12.89 -23.43
C ASP A 498 21.31 13.43 -23.37
N ARG A 499 21.80 13.73 -22.16
CA ARG A 499 23.18 14.20 -21.93
C ARG A 499 24.03 13.07 -21.41
N GLU A 500 25.29 13.06 -21.85
CA GLU A 500 26.36 12.19 -21.34
C GLU A 500 27.17 13.00 -20.33
N LEU A 501 27.31 12.49 -19.11
CA LEU A 501 28.06 13.21 -18.04
C LEU A 501 29.46 12.67 -17.82
N GLY A 502 29.89 11.65 -18.60
CA GLY A 502 31.23 11.07 -18.50
C GLY A 502 31.39 10.22 -17.22
N ILE A 503 32.44 10.49 -16.47
CA ILE A 503 32.68 9.85 -15.18
C ILE A 503 31.96 10.63 -14.07
N LEU A 504 31.14 9.92 -13.31
CA LEU A 504 30.47 10.40 -12.10
C LEU A 504 30.82 9.49 -10.92
N SER A 505 30.68 9.96 -9.69
CA SER A 505 30.61 9.03 -8.55
C SER A 505 29.35 8.21 -8.60
N ALA A 506 29.38 6.99 -8.05
CA ALA A 506 28.19 6.15 -7.92
C ALA A 506 27.09 6.88 -7.13
N ARG A 507 27.45 7.61 -6.09
CA ARG A 507 26.56 8.49 -5.30
C ARG A 507 25.85 9.52 -6.18
N GLU A 508 26.58 10.29 -6.96
CA GLU A 508 26.01 11.33 -7.81
C GLU A 508 25.15 10.73 -8.92
N SER A 509 25.58 9.62 -9.50
CA SER A 509 24.81 8.88 -10.51
C SER A 509 23.46 8.40 -9.97
N LEU A 510 23.43 7.84 -8.75
CA LEU A 510 22.20 7.40 -8.09
C LEU A 510 21.31 8.60 -7.74
N ALA A 511 21.88 9.68 -7.20
CA ALA A 511 21.13 10.88 -6.82
C ALA A 511 20.47 11.55 -8.03
N ARG A 512 21.18 11.66 -9.16
CA ARG A 512 20.67 12.16 -10.44
C ARG A 512 19.84 11.13 -11.21
N SER A 513 19.83 9.88 -10.75
CA SER A 513 19.11 8.76 -11.40
C SER A 513 19.54 8.50 -12.85
N GLN A 514 20.86 8.59 -13.15
CA GLN A 514 21.39 8.36 -14.50
C GLN A 514 21.13 6.93 -14.98
N ASN A 515 20.76 6.77 -16.25
CA ASN A 515 20.45 5.46 -16.83
C ASN A 515 21.71 4.80 -17.39
N LEU A 516 22.52 5.53 -18.15
CA LEU A 516 23.68 4.97 -18.84
C LEU A 516 24.69 4.37 -17.86
N SER A 517 25.02 5.10 -16.80
CA SER A 517 25.94 4.62 -15.77
C SER A 517 25.38 3.46 -14.96
N THR A 518 24.07 3.47 -14.68
CA THR A 518 23.39 2.35 -14.02
C THR A 518 23.45 1.08 -14.86
N LEU A 519 23.14 1.16 -16.17
CA LEU A 519 23.18 0.01 -17.06
C LEU A 519 24.60 -0.56 -17.21
N ARG A 520 25.61 0.31 -17.31
CA ARG A 520 27.01 -0.11 -17.37
C ARG A 520 27.48 -0.76 -16.07
N LEU A 521 27.01 -0.28 -14.93
CA LEU A 521 27.30 -0.89 -13.63
C LEU A 521 26.59 -2.26 -13.52
N TYR A 522 25.35 -2.34 -13.96
CA TYR A 522 24.60 -3.60 -13.96
C TYR A 522 25.23 -4.65 -14.86
N ASP A 523 25.71 -4.24 -16.05
CA ASP A 523 26.44 -5.09 -16.99
C ASP A 523 27.71 -5.73 -16.35
N GLN A 524 28.35 -5.07 -15.37
CA GLN A 524 29.51 -5.60 -14.66
C GLN A 524 29.14 -6.68 -13.62
N ILE A 525 27.89 -6.71 -13.17
CA ILE A 525 27.45 -7.61 -12.09
C ILE A 525 26.38 -8.61 -12.52
N ILE A 526 25.78 -8.47 -13.70
CA ILE A 526 24.65 -9.32 -14.13
C ILE A 526 24.99 -10.81 -14.09
N ASP A 527 26.22 -11.17 -14.46
CA ASP A 527 26.71 -12.55 -14.46
C ASP A 527 26.83 -13.15 -13.03
N ARG A 528 26.79 -12.30 -11.98
CA ARG A 528 26.73 -12.71 -10.56
C ARG A 528 25.30 -12.88 -10.04
N LYS A 529 24.29 -12.80 -10.95
CA LYS A 529 22.87 -13.01 -10.66
C LYS A 529 22.34 -12.09 -9.55
N PRO A 530 22.44 -10.75 -9.67
CA PRO A 530 21.92 -9.83 -8.62
C PRO A 530 20.39 -9.93 -8.46
N ILE A 531 19.69 -10.57 -9.39
CA ILE A 531 18.25 -10.88 -9.28
C ILE A 531 17.92 -11.72 -8.03
N GLU A 532 18.86 -12.50 -7.51
CA GLU A 532 18.66 -13.31 -6.30
C GLU A 532 18.42 -12.45 -5.05
N PHE A 533 18.92 -11.20 -5.02
CA PHE A 533 18.57 -10.27 -3.94
C PHE A 533 17.09 -9.91 -3.96
N LEU A 534 16.49 -9.74 -5.16
CA LEU A 534 15.04 -9.47 -5.28
C LEU A 534 14.22 -10.68 -4.84
N LYS A 535 14.66 -11.90 -5.16
CA LYS A 535 14.00 -13.14 -4.69
C LYS A 535 14.01 -13.23 -3.17
N LYS A 536 15.16 -12.93 -2.53
CA LYS A 536 15.27 -12.87 -1.06
C LYS A 536 14.34 -11.80 -0.44
N MET A 537 14.02 -10.74 -1.17
CA MET A 537 13.07 -9.70 -0.79
C MET A 537 11.62 -10.00 -1.22
N HIS A 538 11.31 -11.26 -1.55
CA HIS A 538 9.97 -11.76 -1.86
C HIS A 538 9.22 -10.98 -2.96
N PHE A 539 9.91 -10.57 -4.04
CA PHE A 539 9.22 -10.12 -5.24
C PHE A 539 8.52 -11.31 -5.90
N THR A 540 7.18 -11.30 -5.93
CA THR A 540 6.36 -12.46 -6.28
C THR A 540 6.19 -12.71 -7.78
N LYS A 541 6.41 -11.69 -8.62
CA LYS A 541 6.16 -11.73 -10.07
C LYS A 541 7.44 -11.62 -10.90
N LEU A 542 8.57 -12.09 -10.35
CA LEU A 542 9.81 -12.19 -11.10
C LEU A 542 9.74 -13.32 -12.13
N THR A 543 10.15 -13.03 -13.36
CA THR A 543 10.31 -14.01 -14.43
C THR A 543 11.79 -14.31 -14.70
N GLU A 544 12.09 -15.37 -15.43
CA GLU A 544 13.46 -15.65 -15.85
C GLU A 544 14.04 -14.52 -16.73
N ALA A 545 13.19 -13.88 -17.54
CA ALA A 545 13.57 -12.76 -18.38
C ALA A 545 14.11 -11.56 -17.57
N ASP A 546 13.54 -11.30 -16.38
CA ASP A 546 13.98 -10.22 -15.50
C ASP A 546 15.44 -10.39 -15.03
N GLY A 547 15.95 -11.63 -14.94
CA GLY A 547 17.34 -11.90 -14.61
C GLY A 547 18.32 -11.73 -15.77
N GLN A 548 17.84 -11.63 -17.02
CA GLN A 548 18.66 -11.66 -18.23
C GLN A 548 18.80 -10.31 -18.91
N TYR A 549 17.82 -9.41 -18.79
CA TYR A 549 17.80 -8.17 -19.53
C TYR A 549 18.40 -6.98 -18.74
N LEU A 550 19.21 -6.16 -19.43
CA LEU A 550 19.75 -4.94 -18.85
C LEU A 550 18.65 -3.93 -18.43
N THR A 551 17.51 -3.95 -19.11
CA THR A 551 16.39 -3.05 -18.87
C THR A 551 15.77 -3.21 -17.49
N THR A 552 15.89 -4.41 -16.88
CA THR A 552 15.43 -4.67 -15.51
C THR A 552 16.11 -3.76 -14.48
N ALA A 553 17.37 -3.40 -14.72
CA ALA A 553 18.11 -2.42 -13.91
C ALA A 553 17.43 -1.04 -13.84
N LEU A 554 16.59 -0.72 -14.81
CA LEU A 554 15.82 0.53 -14.88
C LEU A 554 14.35 0.33 -14.46
N GLY A 555 13.99 -0.86 -13.95
CA GLY A 555 12.65 -1.21 -13.52
C GLY A 555 11.66 -1.49 -14.66
N SER A 556 12.16 -1.79 -15.87
CA SER A 556 11.36 -2.34 -16.97
C SER A 556 11.35 -3.85 -16.81
N MET A 557 10.44 -4.35 -16.02
CA MET A 557 10.25 -5.77 -15.72
C MET A 557 9.17 -6.35 -16.63
N ASP A 558 9.09 -7.66 -16.68
CA ASP A 558 8.06 -8.35 -17.48
C ASP A 558 6.64 -8.04 -16.95
N ILE A 559 6.40 -8.27 -15.70
CA ILE A 559 5.10 -8.00 -15.04
C ILE A 559 5.14 -6.70 -14.21
N GLY A 560 6.15 -6.53 -13.41
CA GLY A 560 6.31 -5.40 -12.48
C GLY A 560 6.20 -5.79 -11.02
N VAL A 561 5.98 -4.79 -10.16
CA VAL A 561 5.94 -4.94 -8.70
C VAL A 561 4.73 -4.23 -8.11
N SER A 562 4.23 -4.70 -6.96
CA SER A 562 3.23 -3.98 -6.18
C SER A 562 3.86 -2.83 -5.37
N VAL A 563 3.03 -1.89 -4.88
CA VAL A 563 3.55 -0.80 -4.02
C VAL A 563 4.05 -1.37 -2.71
N GLU A 564 3.37 -2.36 -2.16
CA GLU A 564 3.77 -3.03 -0.94
C GLU A 564 5.14 -3.71 -1.09
N GLU A 565 5.34 -4.55 -2.12
CA GLU A 565 6.62 -5.22 -2.36
C GLU A 565 7.77 -4.24 -2.53
N ASN A 566 7.57 -3.21 -3.36
CA ASN A 566 8.61 -2.20 -3.61
C ASN A 566 8.94 -1.41 -2.33
N THR A 567 7.93 -1.08 -1.50
CA THR A 567 8.13 -0.38 -0.22
C THR A 567 8.86 -1.27 0.78
N ASN A 568 8.43 -2.52 0.90
CA ASN A 568 9.01 -3.50 1.82
C ASN A 568 10.48 -3.82 1.48
N ALA A 569 10.82 -3.88 0.18
CA ALA A 569 12.20 -4.05 -0.26
C ALA A 569 13.11 -2.89 0.21
N PHE A 570 12.62 -1.65 0.23
CA PHE A 570 13.39 -0.51 0.76
C PHE A 570 13.54 -0.55 2.29
N ALA A 571 12.58 -1.13 3.02
CA ALA A 571 12.71 -1.33 4.47
C ALA A 571 13.92 -2.21 4.84
N THR A 572 14.38 -3.08 3.94
CA THR A 572 15.61 -3.86 4.12
C THR A 572 16.83 -2.99 4.44
N PHE A 573 16.94 -1.83 3.80
CA PHE A 573 18.05 -0.90 4.04
C PHE A 573 17.94 -0.22 5.41
N ALA A 574 16.71 0.00 5.91
CA ALA A 574 16.47 0.54 7.24
C ALA A 574 16.78 -0.46 8.35
N ASN A 575 16.72 -1.77 8.05
CA ASN A 575 16.92 -2.89 8.95
C ASN A 575 18.32 -3.52 8.84
N ASP A 576 19.34 -2.70 8.65
CA ASP A 576 20.73 -3.17 8.56
C ASP A 576 20.93 -4.29 7.53
N GLY A 577 20.17 -4.26 6.42
CA GLY A 577 20.23 -5.21 5.33
C GLY A 577 19.39 -6.50 5.52
N LYS A 578 18.61 -6.60 6.58
CA LYS A 578 17.69 -7.70 6.84
C LYS A 578 16.30 -7.39 6.27
N PHE A 579 15.80 -8.26 5.42
CA PHE A 579 14.42 -8.20 4.95
C PHE A 579 13.49 -8.86 5.96
N ILE A 580 12.40 -8.17 6.30
CA ILE A 580 11.28 -8.70 7.07
C ILE A 580 10.05 -8.58 6.18
N LYS A 581 9.41 -9.71 5.88
CA LYS A 581 8.23 -9.73 5.01
C LYS A 581 7.11 -8.90 5.63
N SER A 582 6.53 -7.99 4.84
CA SER A 582 5.38 -7.21 5.26
C SER A 582 4.15 -8.09 5.49
N TYR A 583 3.36 -7.75 6.50
CA TYR A 583 2.14 -8.47 6.83
C TYR A 583 1.03 -7.55 7.35
N MET A 584 -0.22 -8.01 7.21
CA MET A 584 -1.41 -7.29 7.65
C MET A 584 -2.24 -8.06 8.68
N ILE A 585 -2.04 -9.37 8.82
CA ILE A 585 -2.74 -10.18 9.83
C ILE A 585 -1.77 -10.47 10.97
N ASP A 586 -2.07 -9.92 12.15
CA ASP A 586 -1.25 -10.09 13.35
C ASP A 586 -1.51 -11.47 13.98
N ARG A 587 -2.80 -11.79 14.17
CA ARG A 587 -3.24 -13.09 14.68
C ARG A 587 -4.68 -13.40 14.28
N ILE A 588 -5.02 -14.68 14.35
CA ILE A 588 -6.38 -15.22 14.20
C ILE A 588 -6.68 -16.06 15.42
N GLU A 589 -7.80 -15.79 16.08
CA GLU A 589 -8.31 -16.52 17.23
C GLU A 589 -9.66 -17.17 16.87
N ASP A 590 -10.01 -18.28 17.51
CA ASP A 590 -11.40 -18.76 17.52
C ASP A 590 -12.26 -17.92 18.49
N MET A 591 -13.56 -18.16 18.52
CA MET A 591 -14.48 -17.42 19.41
C MET A 591 -14.24 -17.71 20.91
N LYS A 592 -13.50 -18.78 21.24
CA LYS A 592 -13.12 -19.12 22.62
C LYS A 592 -11.81 -18.44 23.05
N GLY A 593 -11.11 -17.80 22.11
CA GLY A 593 -9.83 -17.14 22.34
C GLY A 593 -8.61 -18.03 22.15
N ASN A 594 -8.77 -19.22 21.56
CA ASN A 594 -7.63 -20.04 21.19
C ASN A 594 -6.97 -19.46 19.93
N ILE A 595 -5.64 -19.37 19.96
CA ILE A 595 -4.85 -18.88 18.83
C ILE A 595 -4.82 -19.94 17.74
N ILE A 596 -5.37 -19.61 16.56
CA ILE A 596 -5.31 -20.42 15.34
C ILE A 596 -4.06 -20.08 14.53
N TYR A 597 -3.70 -18.80 14.50
CA TYR A 597 -2.51 -18.28 13.83
C TYR A 597 -2.00 -17.06 14.57
N GLU A 598 -0.68 -16.96 14.69
CA GLU A 598 0.03 -15.76 15.15
C GLU A 598 1.23 -15.53 14.24
N HIS A 599 1.36 -14.30 13.74
CA HIS A 599 2.45 -13.96 12.84
C HIS A 599 3.81 -14.03 13.53
N LYS A 600 4.76 -14.71 12.90
CA LYS A 600 6.16 -14.78 13.37
C LYS A 600 7.05 -13.95 12.46
N ILE A 601 7.87 -13.10 13.07
CA ILE A 601 8.84 -12.29 12.36
C ILE A 601 10.05 -13.15 12.03
N GLU A 602 10.34 -13.35 10.74
CA GLU A 602 11.45 -14.15 10.23
C GLU A 602 12.35 -13.28 9.35
N PRO A 603 13.40 -12.66 9.93
CA PRO A 603 14.32 -11.82 9.16
C PRO A 603 15.20 -12.63 8.22
N VAL A 604 15.30 -12.20 6.96
CA VAL A 604 16.17 -12.78 5.93
C VAL A 604 17.37 -11.89 5.68
N ASP A 605 18.59 -12.43 5.77
CA ASP A 605 19.80 -11.69 5.44
C ASP A 605 19.90 -11.48 3.93
N VAL A 606 19.80 -10.21 3.50
CA VAL A 606 19.86 -9.80 2.10
C VAL A 606 21.18 -9.08 1.81
N PHE A 607 21.48 -8.03 2.57
CA PHE A 607 22.71 -7.23 2.45
C PHE A 607 23.44 -7.16 3.80
N SER A 608 24.74 -6.87 3.76
CA SER A 608 25.48 -6.52 4.97
C SER A 608 25.01 -5.18 5.54
N PRO A 609 25.12 -4.96 6.87
CA PRO A 609 24.81 -3.66 7.47
C PRO A 609 25.62 -2.50 6.85
N GLU A 610 26.85 -2.76 6.44
CA GLU A 610 27.71 -1.79 5.77
C GLU A 610 27.13 -1.36 4.43
N THR A 611 26.67 -2.31 3.61
CA THR A 611 26.03 -2.02 2.33
C THR A 611 24.72 -1.26 2.52
N ALA A 612 23.88 -1.69 3.46
CA ALA A 612 22.61 -1.04 3.80
C ALA A 612 22.84 0.43 4.22
N TYR A 613 23.84 0.70 5.04
CA TYR A 613 24.18 2.06 5.46
C TYR A 613 24.72 2.92 4.30
N ILE A 614 25.63 2.36 3.48
CA ILE A 614 26.22 3.11 2.36
C ILE A 614 25.14 3.49 1.34
N ILE A 615 24.25 2.56 0.98
CA ILE A 615 23.17 2.85 0.03
C ILE A 615 22.16 3.86 0.62
N THR A 616 21.87 3.78 1.91
CA THR A 616 21.05 4.76 2.63
C THR A 616 21.67 6.15 2.57
N ASP A 617 22.98 6.25 2.85
CA ASP A 617 23.70 7.51 2.80
C ASP A 617 23.75 8.10 1.38
N MET A 618 23.94 7.27 0.34
CA MET A 618 23.85 7.70 -1.05
C MET A 618 22.45 8.19 -1.42
N MET A 619 21.38 7.57 -0.91
CA MET A 619 20.00 7.97 -1.20
C MET A 619 19.54 9.23 -0.45
N ARG A 620 20.24 9.66 0.61
CA ARG A 620 20.02 10.99 1.21
C ARG A 620 20.32 12.11 0.20
N ASP A 621 21.24 11.89 -0.71
CA ASP A 621 21.60 12.90 -1.73
C ASP A 621 20.55 13.02 -2.85
N VAL A 622 19.63 12.07 -2.98
CA VAL A 622 18.43 12.20 -3.81
C VAL A 622 17.52 13.36 -3.35
N LEU A 623 17.60 13.68 -2.04
CA LEU A 623 16.82 14.74 -1.38
C LEU A 623 17.49 16.11 -1.40
N ARG A 624 18.66 16.23 -2.05
CA ARG A 624 19.44 17.47 -2.16
C ARG A 624 19.68 17.79 -3.63
N PRO A 625 19.79 19.07 -4.03
CA PRO A 625 20.20 19.39 -5.39
C PRO A 625 21.57 18.78 -5.71
N PRO A 626 21.76 18.11 -6.85
CA PRO A 626 20.86 17.97 -8.01
C PRO A 626 19.99 16.70 -8.01
N GLY A 627 19.69 16.14 -6.86
CA GLY A 627 18.89 14.91 -6.72
C GLY A 627 17.45 15.05 -7.20
N THR A 628 16.86 13.92 -7.60
CA THR A 628 15.54 13.89 -8.26
C THR A 628 14.36 14.18 -7.34
N ALA A 629 14.53 14.07 -6.02
CA ALA A 629 13.53 14.41 -5.01
C ALA A 629 13.94 15.61 -4.12
N ALA A 630 14.81 16.52 -4.62
CA ALA A 630 15.33 17.65 -3.85
C ALA A 630 14.24 18.60 -3.30
N ARG A 631 13.02 18.58 -3.86
CA ARG A 631 11.89 19.35 -3.36
C ARG A 631 11.14 18.70 -2.20
N LEU A 632 11.28 17.39 -1.98
CA LEU A 632 10.52 16.65 -0.95
C LEU A 632 10.70 17.25 0.45
N PRO A 633 11.90 17.62 0.93
CA PRO A 633 12.04 18.21 2.25
C PRO A 633 11.23 19.49 2.46
N GLY A 634 10.89 20.21 1.38
CA GLY A 634 10.03 21.41 1.43
C GLY A 634 8.54 21.10 1.61
N PHE A 635 8.10 19.86 1.39
CA PHE A 635 6.71 19.41 1.59
C PHE A 635 6.49 18.74 2.96
N MET A 636 7.55 18.57 3.75
CA MET A 636 7.50 17.99 5.08
C MET A 636 7.61 19.07 6.15
N ASN A 637 6.77 18.96 7.19
CA ASN A 637 6.77 19.89 8.34
C ASN A 637 7.73 19.46 9.46
N PHE A 638 8.45 18.36 9.29
CA PHE A 638 9.45 17.82 10.21
C PHE A 638 10.70 17.34 9.43
N ARG A 639 11.76 17.02 10.14
CA ARG A 639 13.08 16.70 9.53
C ARG A 639 13.63 15.35 10.02
N PRO A 640 13.10 14.21 9.51
CA PRO A 640 13.63 12.90 9.83
C PRO A 640 14.99 12.67 9.13
N ASP A 641 15.73 11.67 9.56
CA ASP A 641 16.85 11.11 8.77
C ASP A 641 16.24 10.24 7.67
N LEU A 642 16.03 10.85 6.52
CA LEU A 642 15.26 10.26 5.41
C LEU A 642 16.19 9.91 4.24
N ALA A 643 16.03 8.72 3.71
CA ALA A 643 16.55 8.29 2.42
C ALA A 643 15.40 8.02 1.47
N ALA A 644 15.52 8.35 0.18
CA ALA A 644 14.45 8.14 -0.77
C ALA A 644 14.95 7.95 -2.20
N LYS A 645 14.09 7.36 -3.05
CA LYS A 645 14.33 7.19 -4.47
C LYS A 645 13.05 7.40 -5.28
N THR A 646 13.16 8.21 -6.34
CA THR A 646 12.11 8.37 -7.34
C THR A 646 12.14 7.25 -8.37
N GLY A 647 10.99 6.87 -8.87
CA GLY A 647 10.80 5.98 -10.01
C GLY A 647 9.92 6.66 -11.07
N THR A 648 10.27 6.47 -12.33
CA THR A 648 9.43 6.88 -13.45
C THR A 648 9.63 5.85 -14.55
N SER A 649 8.54 5.26 -15.04
CA SER A 649 8.60 4.33 -16.16
C SER A 649 8.68 5.08 -17.49
N GLN A 650 8.95 4.35 -18.58
CA GLN A 650 8.90 4.92 -19.92
C GLN A 650 7.57 5.60 -20.21
N HIS A 651 7.60 6.65 -21.00
CA HIS A 651 6.41 7.45 -21.37
C HIS A 651 5.62 8.02 -20.18
N TYR A 652 6.23 8.07 -18.98
CA TYR A 652 5.57 8.57 -17.76
C TYR A 652 4.30 7.80 -17.36
N GLY A 653 4.17 6.53 -17.73
CA GLY A 653 3.00 5.72 -17.36
C GLY A 653 2.88 5.47 -15.86
N ASN A 654 4.00 5.43 -15.15
CA ASN A 654 4.06 5.23 -13.70
C ASN A 654 5.01 6.23 -13.06
N ALA A 655 4.61 6.82 -11.95
CA ALA A 655 5.45 7.69 -11.11
C ALA A 655 5.49 7.13 -9.68
N TRP A 656 6.70 7.00 -9.16
CA TRP A 656 6.99 6.41 -7.86
C TRP A 656 7.83 7.33 -6.99
N LEU A 657 7.61 7.25 -5.71
CA LEU A 657 8.55 7.71 -4.69
C LEU A 657 8.50 6.74 -3.52
N VAL A 658 9.64 6.14 -3.21
CA VAL A 658 9.80 5.31 -2.01
C VAL A 658 10.83 5.97 -1.12
N GLY A 659 10.53 6.12 0.15
CA GLY A 659 11.43 6.71 1.13
C GLY A 659 11.23 6.09 2.50
N TYR A 660 12.29 6.12 3.31
CA TYR A 660 12.30 5.52 4.63
C TYR A 660 13.19 6.32 5.59
N ASN A 661 12.80 6.32 6.86
CA ASN A 661 13.63 6.68 7.99
C ASN A 661 14.02 5.41 8.78
N PRO A 662 14.70 5.46 9.92
CA PRO A 662 15.02 4.25 10.67
C PRO A 662 13.81 3.38 11.04
N ASN A 663 12.62 3.95 11.21
CA ASN A 663 11.48 3.25 11.80
C ASN A 663 10.37 2.89 10.81
N VAL A 664 10.12 3.73 9.81
CA VAL A 664 9.05 3.52 8.85
C VAL A 664 9.48 3.72 7.42
N SER A 665 8.88 2.94 6.51
CA SER A 665 9.02 3.07 5.06
C SER A 665 7.67 3.43 4.46
N LEU A 666 7.66 4.40 3.55
CA LEU A 666 6.48 4.79 2.77
C LEU A 666 6.79 4.71 1.27
N GLY A 667 5.94 3.98 0.55
CA GLY A 667 5.93 3.98 -0.91
C GLY A 667 4.68 4.67 -1.44
N VAL A 668 4.82 5.45 -2.49
CA VAL A 668 3.74 6.13 -3.20
C VAL A 668 3.88 5.89 -4.69
N TRP A 669 2.80 5.49 -5.31
CA TRP A 669 2.66 5.33 -6.75
C TRP A 669 1.50 6.17 -7.28
N LEU A 670 1.68 6.75 -8.46
CA LEU A 670 0.66 7.41 -9.26
C LEU A 670 0.70 6.88 -10.69
N GLY A 671 -0.45 6.63 -11.29
CA GLY A 671 -0.58 6.16 -12.67
C GLY A 671 -2.04 6.05 -13.10
N TYR A 672 -2.28 5.83 -14.38
CA TYR A 672 -3.60 5.50 -14.89
C TYR A 672 -3.84 3.98 -14.83
N LYS A 673 -5.10 3.58 -14.96
CA LYS A 673 -5.46 2.17 -15.11
C LYS A 673 -4.73 1.55 -16.30
N ASN A 674 -4.73 2.23 -17.43
CA ASN A 674 -3.90 1.87 -18.58
C ASN A 674 -2.47 2.40 -18.40
N GLN A 675 -1.50 1.49 -18.25
CA GLN A 675 -0.08 1.80 -18.07
C GLN A 675 0.57 2.56 -19.24
N GLN A 676 -0.05 2.54 -20.42
CA GLN A 676 0.42 3.27 -21.61
C GLN A 676 0.02 4.76 -21.56
N THR A 677 -0.95 5.11 -20.73
CA THR A 677 -1.42 6.50 -20.62
C THR A 677 -0.40 7.34 -19.84
N PRO A 678 0.16 8.41 -20.44
CA PRO A 678 1.19 9.20 -19.80
C PRO A 678 0.63 10.15 -18.75
N LEU A 679 1.25 10.17 -17.56
CA LEU A 679 0.96 11.15 -16.51
C LEU A 679 1.37 12.59 -16.89
N TYR A 680 2.28 12.74 -17.84
CA TYR A 680 2.85 14.00 -18.25
C TYR A 680 2.99 14.05 -19.76
N SER A 681 2.34 15.05 -20.36
CA SER A 681 2.48 15.35 -21.78
C SER A 681 3.35 16.59 -21.92
N GLY A 682 4.48 16.47 -22.62
CA GLY A 682 5.42 17.57 -22.86
C GLY A 682 4.84 18.77 -23.60
N TYR A 683 3.63 18.65 -24.21
CA TYR A 683 2.92 19.72 -24.88
C TYR A 683 2.15 20.67 -23.94
N ARG A 684 2.08 20.36 -22.64
CA ARG A 684 1.34 21.17 -21.66
C ARG A 684 2.30 21.69 -20.59
N SER A 685 2.92 22.83 -20.83
CA SER A 685 3.89 23.49 -19.93
C SER A 685 3.32 23.84 -18.53
N SER A 686 2.01 23.81 -18.37
CA SER A 686 1.33 24.07 -17.10
C SER A 686 1.19 22.84 -16.19
N GLN A 687 1.57 21.64 -16.64
CA GLN A 687 1.47 20.44 -15.83
C GLN A 687 2.65 20.29 -14.86
N MET A 688 2.32 20.03 -13.58
CA MET A 688 3.32 19.65 -12.60
C MET A 688 3.99 18.31 -12.97
N HIS A 689 5.32 18.23 -12.88
CA HIS A 689 6.05 16.99 -13.16
C HIS A 689 5.58 15.84 -12.24
N PRO A 690 5.46 14.60 -12.77
CA PRO A 690 4.97 13.46 -11.98
C PRO A 690 5.75 13.22 -10.68
N SER A 691 7.07 13.36 -10.69
CA SER A 691 7.90 13.21 -9.48
C SER A 691 7.63 14.29 -8.41
N GLU A 692 7.18 15.47 -8.79
CA GLU A 692 6.76 16.49 -7.82
C GLU A 692 5.40 16.17 -7.21
N ARG A 693 4.48 15.58 -8.00
CA ARG A 693 3.18 15.12 -7.51
C ARG A 693 3.35 14.03 -6.46
N THR A 694 4.16 13.01 -6.75
CA THR A 694 4.48 11.94 -5.79
C THR A 694 5.18 12.48 -4.55
N ALA A 695 6.11 13.44 -4.70
CA ALA A 695 6.81 14.05 -3.56
C ALA A 695 5.86 14.86 -2.65
N ARG A 696 4.90 15.61 -3.22
CA ARG A 696 3.89 16.34 -2.45
C ARG A 696 2.99 15.40 -1.66
N LEU A 697 2.49 14.34 -2.33
CA LEU A 697 1.64 13.36 -1.67
C LEU A 697 2.41 12.62 -0.57
N PHE A 698 3.62 12.15 -0.85
CA PHE A 698 4.51 11.53 0.13
C PHE A 698 4.71 12.42 1.36
N GLY A 699 5.04 13.70 1.14
CA GLY A 699 5.23 14.66 2.23
C GLY A 699 3.99 14.84 3.09
N GLN A 700 2.81 14.94 2.48
CA GLN A 700 1.54 15.04 3.21
C GLN A 700 1.24 13.77 4.02
N LEU A 701 1.42 12.59 3.43
CA LEU A 701 1.21 11.31 4.11
C LEU A 701 2.17 11.12 5.29
N MET A 702 3.45 11.45 5.11
CA MET A 702 4.45 11.41 6.20
C MET A 702 4.16 12.43 7.31
N ASN A 703 3.68 13.62 6.96
CA ASN A 703 3.24 14.62 7.94
C ASN A 703 2.06 14.09 8.78
N THR A 704 1.10 13.45 8.12
CA THR A 704 -0.05 12.80 8.78
C THR A 704 0.42 11.68 9.71
N ALA A 705 1.30 10.79 9.22
CA ALA A 705 1.85 9.69 10.02
C ALA A 705 2.61 10.22 11.27
N ASN A 706 3.46 11.23 11.09
CA ASN A 706 4.21 11.83 12.21
C ASN A 706 3.30 12.57 13.20
N SER A 707 2.21 13.18 12.74
CA SER A 707 1.26 13.86 13.59
C SER A 707 0.43 12.90 14.45
N LEU A 708 0.03 11.76 13.87
CA LEU A 708 -0.83 10.79 14.56
C LEU A 708 -0.04 9.78 15.40
N ARG A 709 1.14 9.39 14.95
CA ARG A 709 1.97 8.36 15.61
C ARG A 709 3.45 8.80 15.67
N PRO A 710 3.76 9.90 16.40
CA PRO A 710 5.13 10.37 16.52
C PRO A 710 6.05 9.33 17.20
N GLU A 711 5.48 8.51 18.09
CA GLU A 711 6.18 7.39 18.76
C GLU A 711 6.58 6.26 17.81
N THR A 712 5.88 6.09 16.70
CA THR A 712 6.19 5.10 15.65
C THR A 712 7.16 5.69 14.64
N VAL A 713 6.93 6.91 14.14
CA VAL A 713 7.77 7.58 13.15
C VAL A 713 9.14 7.94 13.72
N LYS A 714 9.22 8.34 15.01
CA LYS A 714 10.46 8.71 15.72
C LYS A 714 11.39 9.61 14.91
N ALA A 715 10.90 10.77 14.54
CA ALA A 715 11.57 11.68 13.60
C ALA A 715 13.01 12.09 13.99
N ALA A 716 13.34 12.04 15.28
CA ALA A 716 14.66 12.40 15.82
C ALA A 716 15.69 11.28 15.67
N GLU A 717 15.27 10.04 15.43
CA GLU A 717 16.17 8.89 15.30
C GLU A 717 17.02 8.98 14.03
N ARG A 718 18.24 8.46 14.09
CA ARG A 718 19.21 8.52 13.00
C ARG A 718 19.76 7.14 12.71
N PHE A 719 20.07 6.86 11.44
CA PHE A 719 20.75 5.64 11.03
C PHE A 719 22.13 5.56 11.68
N LYS A 720 22.43 4.44 12.27
CA LYS A 720 23.73 4.17 12.93
C LYS A 720 24.74 3.68 11.90
N ARG A 721 25.92 4.30 11.89
CA ARG A 721 27.02 3.91 10.99
C ARG A 721 27.68 2.66 11.53
N PRO A 722 27.70 1.53 10.79
CA PRO A 722 28.45 0.33 11.17
C PRO A 722 29.97 0.56 11.18
N ASN A 723 30.68 -0.17 12.05
CA ASN A 723 32.14 -0.03 12.16
C ASN A 723 32.89 -0.39 10.87
N GLY A 724 32.33 -1.29 10.04
CA GLY A 724 32.90 -1.67 8.76
C GLY A 724 32.75 -0.62 7.66
N VAL A 725 31.97 0.45 7.88
CA VAL A 725 31.86 1.57 6.95
C VAL A 725 32.99 2.57 7.21
N VAL A 726 33.94 2.66 6.29
CA VAL A 726 35.12 3.54 6.40
C VAL A 726 35.11 4.63 5.36
N THR A 727 35.68 5.80 5.71
CA THR A 727 35.94 6.86 4.75
C THR A 727 37.34 6.66 4.20
N ARG A 728 37.50 6.65 2.87
CA ARG A 728 38.82 6.52 2.21
C ARG A 728 38.95 7.55 1.11
N SER A 729 40.19 8.04 0.94
CA SER A 729 40.55 8.90 -0.18
C SER A 729 40.90 8.06 -1.41
N PHE A 730 40.51 8.53 -2.56
CA PHE A 730 40.70 7.86 -3.86
C PHE A 730 40.86 8.89 -4.98
N CYS A 731 41.35 8.44 -6.13
CA CYS A 731 41.37 9.27 -7.35
C CYS A 731 39.95 9.26 -7.97
N GLY A 732 39.32 10.42 -8.09
CA GLY A 732 37.92 10.55 -8.58
C GLY A 732 37.74 10.08 -10.02
N VAL A 733 38.80 9.84 -10.79
CA VAL A 733 38.72 9.27 -12.14
C VAL A 733 38.74 7.75 -12.12
N SER A 734 39.60 7.12 -11.33
CA SER A 734 39.80 5.68 -11.32
C SER A 734 39.10 4.95 -10.14
N GLY A 735 38.80 5.64 -9.04
CA GLY A 735 38.38 5.04 -7.80
C GLY A 735 39.48 4.32 -7.01
N MET A 736 40.74 4.37 -7.50
CA MET A 736 41.92 3.76 -6.89
C MET A 736 42.57 4.70 -5.86
N ALA A 737 43.52 4.20 -5.05
CA ALA A 737 44.30 5.04 -4.13
C ALA A 737 45.00 6.15 -4.91
N PRO A 738 45.08 7.38 -4.37
CA PRO A 738 45.61 8.52 -5.13
C PRO A 738 47.06 8.34 -5.51
N SER A 739 47.39 8.55 -6.79
CA SER A 739 48.76 8.72 -7.27
C SER A 739 49.24 10.17 -7.07
N ALA A 740 50.56 10.42 -7.20
CA ALA A 740 51.10 11.76 -7.20
C ALA A 740 50.51 12.60 -8.34
N ALA A 741 50.31 12.00 -9.53
CA ALA A 741 49.69 12.65 -10.69
C ALA A 741 48.23 13.02 -10.42
N CYS A 742 47.44 12.11 -9.82
CA CYS A 742 46.06 12.38 -9.43
C CYS A 742 45.97 13.50 -8.39
N SER A 743 46.88 13.52 -7.42
CA SER A 743 46.97 14.58 -6.39
C SER A 743 47.35 15.95 -7.00
N ALA A 744 48.36 15.97 -7.87
CA ALA A 744 48.75 17.18 -8.58
C ALA A 744 47.66 17.74 -9.51
N ALA A 745 46.82 16.84 -10.05
CA ALA A 745 45.62 17.20 -10.85
C ALA A 745 44.44 17.70 -10.02
N GLY A 746 44.52 17.68 -8.68
CA GLY A 746 43.40 18.07 -7.81
C GLY A 746 42.19 17.13 -7.86
N LEU A 747 42.40 15.85 -8.21
CA LEU A 747 41.37 14.86 -8.48
C LEU A 747 41.07 13.94 -7.29
N VAL A 748 41.75 14.13 -6.16
CA VAL A 748 41.54 13.33 -4.94
C VAL A 748 40.16 13.65 -4.37
N ARG A 749 39.43 12.61 -4.09
CA ARG A 749 38.09 12.63 -3.44
C ARG A 749 38.10 11.71 -2.24
N SER A 750 37.12 11.86 -1.36
CA SER A 750 36.90 10.96 -0.21
C SER A 750 35.42 10.62 -0.09
N ASP A 751 35.09 9.35 0.16
CA ASP A 751 33.71 8.87 0.38
C ASP A 751 33.75 7.56 1.15
N LEU A 752 32.53 6.94 1.32
CA LEU A 752 32.29 5.75 2.10
C LEU A 752 32.60 4.46 1.31
N PHE A 753 33.18 3.49 1.99
CA PHE A 753 33.47 2.15 1.48
C PHE A 753 33.13 1.10 2.54
N ASN A 754 32.69 -0.06 2.07
CA ASN A 754 32.54 -1.26 2.90
C ASN A 754 33.91 -1.95 3.03
N SER A 755 34.56 -1.79 4.18
CA SER A 755 35.89 -2.29 4.40
C SER A 755 36.02 -3.81 4.43
N LYS A 756 34.89 -4.53 4.57
CA LYS A 756 34.85 -5.98 4.55
C LYS A 756 35.01 -6.57 3.15
N VAL A 757 34.59 -5.82 2.11
CA VAL A 757 34.58 -6.31 0.72
C VAL A 757 35.42 -5.48 -0.23
N MET A 758 35.55 -4.15 0.00
CA MET A 758 36.32 -3.27 -0.90
C MET A 758 36.77 -1.99 -0.25
N VAL A 759 38.06 -1.69 -0.39
CA VAL A 759 38.64 -0.37 -0.16
C VAL A 759 39.66 -0.06 -1.29
N PRO A 760 39.92 1.20 -1.63
CA PRO A 760 40.93 1.57 -2.63
C PRO A 760 42.35 1.24 -2.13
N THR A 761 42.97 0.18 -2.61
CA THR A 761 44.32 -0.27 -2.24
C THR A 761 45.31 -0.14 -3.40
N LYS A 762 44.85 -0.38 -4.64
CA LYS A 762 45.65 -0.21 -5.83
C LYS A 762 45.90 1.29 -6.10
N VAL A 763 47.16 1.66 -6.38
CA VAL A 763 47.52 3.04 -6.75
C VAL A 763 46.92 3.36 -8.13
N ASP A 764 46.41 4.57 -8.26
CA ASP A 764 45.84 5.11 -9.49
C ASP A 764 46.82 5.03 -10.67
N ASP A 765 46.34 4.47 -11.77
CA ASP A 765 47.00 4.36 -13.07
C ASP A 765 46.27 5.16 -14.17
N SER A 766 45.18 5.86 -13.81
CA SER A 766 44.35 6.57 -14.78
C SER A 766 44.99 7.87 -15.27
N ILE A 767 45.78 8.50 -14.41
CA ILE A 767 46.42 9.79 -14.67
C ILE A 767 47.90 9.59 -14.84
N ILE A 768 48.43 10.07 -15.96
CA ILE A 768 49.86 10.02 -16.30
C ILE A 768 50.36 11.44 -16.57
N ASN A 769 51.61 11.68 -16.19
CA ASN A 769 52.29 12.88 -16.65
C ASN A 769 52.52 12.78 -18.15
N THR A 770 52.09 13.76 -18.88
CA THR A 770 52.23 13.79 -20.34
C THR A 770 52.63 15.16 -20.82
N ALA A 771 53.37 15.17 -21.93
CA ALA A 771 53.63 16.39 -22.67
C ALA A 771 52.29 16.93 -23.20
N SER A 772 51.95 18.15 -22.88
CA SER A 772 50.68 18.75 -23.27
C SER A 772 50.84 20.02 -24.08
N VAL A 773 49.85 20.29 -24.91
CA VAL A 773 49.75 21.52 -25.70
C VAL A 773 48.32 22.08 -25.53
N ARG A 774 48.22 23.41 -25.49
CA ARG A 774 46.92 24.09 -25.42
C ARG A 774 46.42 24.42 -26.81
N VAL A 775 45.16 24.06 -27.09
CA VAL A 775 44.45 24.39 -28.33
C VAL A 775 43.08 24.94 -27.95
N ASN A 776 42.76 26.17 -28.35
CA ASN A 776 41.49 26.86 -28.02
C ASN A 776 41.16 26.82 -26.52
N GLY A 777 42.16 27.08 -25.68
CA GLY A 777 42.01 27.11 -24.22
C GLY A 777 41.96 25.74 -23.54
N LYS A 778 41.88 24.61 -24.28
CA LYS A 778 41.87 23.23 -23.77
C LYS A 778 43.22 22.55 -23.92
N LEU A 779 43.62 21.71 -22.97
CA LEU A 779 44.85 20.93 -23.03
C LEU A 779 44.62 19.61 -23.79
N TYR A 780 45.55 19.33 -24.73
CA TYR A 780 45.59 18.07 -25.49
C TYR A 780 46.99 17.44 -25.35
N GLN A 781 47.09 16.14 -25.61
CA GLN A 781 48.41 15.49 -25.67
C GLN A 781 49.21 16.05 -26.84
N ALA A 782 50.43 16.46 -26.59
CA ALA A 782 51.33 16.92 -27.63
C ALA A 782 51.67 15.79 -28.59
N LEU A 783 51.68 16.07 -29.89
CA LEU A 783 52.15 15.13 -30.91
C LEU A 783 53.69 15.06 -30.88
N PRO A 784 54.31 13.98 -31.38
CA PRO A 784 55.75 13.94 -31.55
C PRO A 784 56.31 15.10 -32.41
N SER A 785 55.48 15.60 -33.34
CA SER A 785 55.78 16.73 -34.25
C SER A 785 55.50 18.10 -33.63
N THR A 786 54.82 18.17 -32.46
CA THR A 786 54.53 19.49 -31.84
C THR A 786 55.82 20.21 -31.41
N PRO A 787 56.03 21.47 -31.83
CA PRO A 787 57.20 22.20 -31.47
C PRO A 787 57.39 22.36 -29.96
N ARG A 788 58.56 22.05 -29.44
CA ARG A 788 58.92 21.97 -28.01
C ARG A 788 58.54 23.23 -27.22
N GLU A 789 58.68 24.41 -27.86
CA GLU A 789 58.34 25.69 -27.25
C GLU A 789 56.91 25.91 -26.92
N PHE A 790 56.00 25.15 -27.53
CA PHE A 790 54.57 25.17 -27.20
C PHE A 790 54.20 24.07 -26.22
N VAL A 791 55.05 23.05 -26.05
CA VAL A 791 54.80 21.93 -25.15
C VAL A 791 55.05 22.34 -23.71
N SER A 792 54.09 21.96 -22.83
CA SER A 792 54.23 22.09 -21.38
C SER A 792 54.51 20.71 -20.78
N SER A 793 55.55 20.62 -19.95
CA SER A 793 55.98 19.39 -19.29
C SER A 793 55.16 19.03 -18.05
N GLY A 794 54.19 19.86 -17.66
CA GLY A 794 53.36 19.69 -16.47
C GLY A 794 51.90 19.32 -16.75
N GLY A 795 51.60 18.86 -17.95
CA GLY A 795 50.24 18.35 -18.26
C GLY A 795 50.03 16.98 -17.67
N VAL A 796 48.82 16.75 -17.19
CA VAL A 796 48.36 15.43 -16.70
C VAL A 796 47.38 14.86 -17.72
N GLY A 797 47.75 13.76 -18.35
CA GLY A 797 46.92 13.10 -19.35
C GLY A 797 46.16 11.87 -18.79
N VAL A 798 45.09 11.45 -19.45
CA VAL A 798 44.37 10.23 -19.09
C VAL A 798 45.00 9.06 -19.85
N ASN A 799 45.30 7.98 -19.12
CA ASN A 799 45.86 6.76 -19.67
C ASN A 799 44.88 6.06 -20.63
N SER A 800 45.26 5.79 -21.87
CA SER A 800 44.39 5.13 -22.85
C SER A 800 44.00 3.70 -22.49
N GLN A 801 44.84 2.95 -21.76
CA GLN A 801 44.50 1.61 -21.25
C GLN A 801 43.43 1.71 -20.16
N PHE A 802 43.51 2.72 -19.30
CA PHE A 802 42.44 3.00 -18.33
C PHE A 802 41.13 3.33 -19.04
N VAL A 803 41.14 4.18 -20.08
CA VAL A 803 39.93 4.50 -20.87
C VAL A 803 39.29 3.23 -21.42
N LYS A 804 40.05 2.34 -22.04
CA LYS A 804 39.55 1.06 -22.56
C LYS A 804 38.91 0.19 -21.44
N ARG A 805 39.57 0.13 -20.27
CA ARG A 805 39.10 -0.63 -19.12
C ARG A 805 37.77 -0.07 -18.60
N MET A 806 37.63 1.24 -18.46
CA MET A 806 36.42 1.91 -17.97
C MET A 806 35.25 1.79 -18.95
N MET A 807 35.50 1.79 -20.24
CA MET A 807 34.42 1.59 -21.24
C MET A 807 33.85 0.17 -21.23
N GLY A 808 34.60 -0.82 -20.71
CA GLY A 808 34.13 -2.19 -20.54
C GLY A 808 33.70 -2.86 -21.86
N ARG A 809 32.89 -3.93 -21.73
CA ARG A 809 32.39 -4.70 -22.89
C ARG A 809 31.35 -3.95 -23.74
N LEU A 810 30.66 -2.95 -23.17
CA LEU A 810 29.66 -2.15 -23.89
C LEU A 810 30.27 -1.09 -24.81
N GLY A 811 31.58 -0.77 -24.68
CA GLY A 811 32.28 0.19 -25.52
C GLY A 811 31.69 1.62 -25.44
N GLY A 812 31.83 2.40 -26.50
CA GLY A 812 31.37 3.77 -26.63
C GLY A 812 32.47 4.78 -26.89
N ASP A 813 32.14 6.06 -26.92
CA ASP A 813 33.10 7.15 -27.19
C ASP A 813 33.92 7.53 -25.93
N GLY A 814 35.15 6.99 -25.80
CA GLY A 814 36.04 7.24 -24.69
C GLY A 814 36.41 8.70 -24.50
N SER A 815 36.32 9.55 -25.55
CA SER A 815 36.62 10.98 -25.45
C SER A 815 35.65 11.74 -24.55
N LYS A 816 34.45 11.16 -24.33
CA LYS A 816 33.39 11.71 -23.51
C LYS A 816 33.52 11.38 -22.01
N LEU A 817 34.47 10.53 -21.62
CA LEU A 817 34.66 10.20 -20.20
C LEU A 817 34.86 11.43 -19.31
N LEU A 818 35.50 12.46 -19.80
CA LEU A 818 35.78 13.70 -19.05
C LEU A 818 34.83 14.86 -19.44
N ALA A 819 33.88 14.64 -20.32
CA ALA A 819 33.06 15.68 -20.97
C ALA A 819 32.02 16.37 -20.03
N GLY A 820 31.77 15.86 -18.84
CA GLY A 820 30.76 16.41 -17.90
C GLY A 820 31.37 17.10 -16.66
N GLN A 821 32.64 17.08 -16.51
CA GLN A 821 33.32 17.39 -15.25
C GLN A 821 33.68 18.87 -15.12
N GLY A 822 32.71 19.73 -14.85
CA GLY A 822 32.95 21.16 -14.53
C GLY A 822 33.79 21.42 -13.27
N GLY A 823 34.49 20.41 -12.73
CA GLY A 823 35.32 20.49 -11.54
C GLY A 823 36.71 19.90 -11.69
N TYR A 824 37.09 19.39 -12.86
CA TYR A 824 38.49 19.01 -13.11
C TYR A 824 39.28 20.25 -13.44
N SER A 825 40.44 20.37 -12.81
CA SER A 825 41.33 21.51 -13.03
C SER A 825 41.64 21.69 -14.53
N SER A 826 41.78 22.92 -14.97
CA SER A 826 42.20 23.29 -16.33
C SER A 826 43.48 22.59 -16.81
N ASN A 827 44.12 21.80 -15.96
CA ASN A 827 45.39 21.12 -16.17
C ASN A 827 45.25 19.66 -16.64
N VAL A 828 44.03 19.12 -16.74
CA VAL A 828 43.82 17.74 -17.23
C VAL A 828 43.76 17.75 -18.76
N VAL A 829 44.70 17.02 -19.36
CA VAL A 829 44.79 16.83 -20.80
C VAL A 829 43.73 15.82 -21.26
N SER A 830 42.94 16.15 -22.27
CA SER A 830 42.08 15.18 -22.96
C SER A 830 42.93 13.98 -23.40
N GLY A 831 42.48 12.75 -23.12
CA GLY A 831 43.21 11.53 -23.49
C GLY A 831 43.30 11.28 -24.99
N ALA A 832 42.80 12.17 -25.82
CA ALA A 832 42.92 12.16 -27.27
C ALA A 832 43.90 13.22 -27.74
N SER A 833 44.77 12.93 -28.69
CA SER A 833 45.47 13.93 -29.45
C SER A 833 44.44 14.77 -30.22
N PHE A 834 44.68 16.06 -30.33
CA PHE A 834 43.88 16.89 -31.24
C PHE A 834 44.06 16.37 -32.67
N PRO A 835 43.02 16.15 -33.47
CA PRO A 835 43.15 15.61 -34.83
C PRO A 835 43.94 16.60 -35.70
N ALA A 836 45.12 16.14 -36.18
CA ALA A 836 45.92 16.91 -37.11
C ALA A 836 45.23 16.90 -38.49
N ASN A 837 45.05 18.08 -39.10
CA ASN A 837 44.47 18.20 -40.45
C ASN A 837 45.53 18.27 -41.54
N ASN A 838 46.83 18.41 -41.16
CA ASN A 838 47.98 18.58 -42.04
C ASN A 838 47.87 19.78 -43.03
N VAL A 839 47.09 20.78 -42.68
CA VAL A 839 46.89 22.01 -43.46
C VAL A 839 47.48 23.19 -42.66
N PRO A 840 48.37 24.03 -43.23
CA PRO A 840 48.86 25.22 -42.54
C PRO A 840 47.69 26.07 -42.04
N PRO A 841 47.80 26.64 -40.81
CA PRO A 841 46.74 27.48 -40.26
C PRO A 841 46.51 28.77 -41.09
N ALA A 842 45.31 29.33 -40.98
CA ALA A 842 44.95 30.57 -41.61
C ALA A 842 45.83 31.72 -41.06
N PRO A 843 46.26 32.65 -41.90
CA PRO A 843 47.09 33.79 -41.49
C PRO A 843 46.30 34.74 -40.60
N VAL A 844 47.01 35.48 -39.75
CA VAL A 844 46.44 36.48 -38.85
C VAL A 844 46.67 37.90 -39.39
N GLN A 845 45.92 38.88 -38.88
CA GLN A 845 46.10 40.29 -39.14
C GLN A 845 46.88 40.90 -37.95
N ALA A 846 48.01 41.51 -38.23
CA ALA A 846 48.81 42.20 -37.22
C ALA A 846 48.43 43.67 -37.14
N GLY A 847 48.53 44.26 -35.96
CA GLY A 847 48.41 45.71 -35.69
C GLY A 847 49.45 46.15 -34.67
N LYS A 848 49.52 47.45 -34.44
CA LYS A 848 50.48 48.05 -33.49
C LYS A 848 49.74 49.05 -32.59
N ASN A 849 50.01 48.98 -31.29
CA ASN A 849 49.63 49.98 -30.32
C ASN A 849 50.85 50.40 -29.49
N GLY A 850 51.38 51.61 -29.79
CA GLY A 850 52.64 52.06 -29.23
C GLY A 850 53.78 51.08 -29.56
N ALA A 851 54.53 50.62 -28.57
CA ALA A 851 55.63 49.65 -28.68
C ALA A 851 55.12 48.20 -28.58
N THR A 852 53.83 47.96 -28.73
CA THR A 852 53.20 46.60 -28.61
C THR A 852 52.66 46.18 -29.96
N LEU A 853 53.10 45.04 -30.48
CA LEU A 853 52.58 44.34 -31.62
C LEU A 853 51.36 43.52 -31.10
N THR A 854 50.26 43.61 -31.77
CA THR A 854 49.06 42.86 -31.49
C THR A 854 48.53 42.11 -32.75
N TRP A 855 47.78 41.05 -32.63
CA TRP A 855 47.19 40.32 -33.78
C TRP A 855 45.83 39.67 -33.50
N THR A 856 45.09 39.40 -34.53
CA THR A 856 43.85 38.73 -34.48
C THR A 856 44.05 37.21 -34.18
N ALA A 857 43.01 36.51 -33.68
CA ALA A 857 43.03 35.06 -33.68
C ALA A 857 43.05 34.53 -35.11
N SER A 858 43.75 33.41 -35.37
CA SER A 858 43.57 32.62 -36.59
C SER A 858 42.19 31.99 -36.61
N SER A 859 41.57 31.87 -37.77
CA SER A 859 40.31 31.17 -37.95
C SER A 859 40.44 29.63 -37.93
N SER A 860 41.68 29.10 -37.96
CA SER A 860 41.92 27.65 -37.83
C SER A 860 41.73 27.20 -36.39
N ASN A 861 41.14 26.00 -36.23
CA ASN A 861 40.73 25.45 -34.94
C ASN A 861 41.80 24.64 -34.19
N ASP A 862 42.98 24.45 -34.84
CA ASP A 862 44.13 23.63 -34.38
C ASP A 862 45.37 24.44 -33.99
N VAL A 863 45.24 25.76 -33.84
CA VAL A 863 46.34 26.67 -33.51
C VAL A 863 46.73 26.51 -32.05
N ILE A 864 48.07 26.29 -31.84
CA ILE A 864 48.71 26.16 -30.52
C ILE A 864 49.41 27.43 -30.06
N GLY A 865 49.58 28.41 -30.98
CA GLY A 865 50.18 29.70 -30.69
C GLY A 865 50.74 30.41 -31.91
N TYR A 866 51.62 31.30 -31.67
CA TYR A 866 52.10 32.22 -32.69
C TYR A 866 53.62 32.41 -32.57
N TYR A 867 54.33 32.47 -33.74
CA TYR A 867 55.66 32.88 -33.84
C TYR A 867 55.70 34.34 -34.28
N ILE A 868 56.62 35.12 -33.63
CA ILE A 868 56.91 36.53 -33.92
C ILE A 868 58.23 36.64 -34.63
N TYR A 869 58.24 37.34 -35.75
CA TYR A 869 59.42 37.55 -36.57
C TYR A 869 59.73 39.01 -36.61
N GLN A 870 61.03 39.36 -36.54
CA GLN A 870 61.66 40.70 -36.76
C GLN A 870 62.66 40.59 -37.86
N ASN A 871 62.52 41.38 -38.91
CA ASN A 871 63.44 41.44 -40.06
C ASN A 871 63.71 40.04 -40.66
N GLY A 872 62.73 39.14 -40.66
CA GLY A 872 62.79 37.76 -41.16
C GLY A 872 63.32 36.72 -40.15
N VAL A 873 63.77 37.12 -38.98
CA VAL A 873 64.29 36.25 -37.93
C VAL A 873 63.22 36.06 -36.84
N ARG A 874 63.00 34.81 -36.42
CA ARG A 874 62.05 34.47 -35.33
C ARG A 874 62.69 34.99 -33.99
N ILE A 875 61.96 35.89 -33.33
CA ILE A 875 62.39 36.52 -32.07
C ILE A 875 61.55 36.14 -30.86
N GLY A 876 60.35 35.53 -31.09
CA GLY A 876 59.47 35.20 -29.98
C GLY A 876 58.45 34.15 -30.31
N THR A 877 57.80 33.59 -29.24
CA THR A 877 56.72 32.61 -29.27
C THR A 877 55.62 33.04 -28.29
N VAL A 878 54.39 33.06 -28.72
CA VAL A 878 53.23 33.30 -27.85
C VAL A 878 52.32 32.06 -27.93
N ARG A 879 52.06 31.43 -26.76
CA ARG A 879 51.25 30.20 -26.66
C ARG A 879 49.77 30.54 -26.72
N ASP A 880 48.94 29.59 -27.16
CA ASP A 880 47.49 29.70 -27.06
C ASP A 880 47.04 29.90 -25.59
N GLY A 881 46.06 30.79 -25.39
CA GLY A 881 45.61 31.24 -24.07
C GLY A 881 46.37 32.41 -23.47
N ALA A 882 47.55 32.79 -24.04
CA ALA A 882 48.24 34.04 -23.68
C ALA A 882 47.71 35.24 -24.47
N SER A 883 47.94 36.43 -23.97
CA SER A 883 47.61 37.66 -24.69
C SER A 883 48.30 37.69 -26.05
N ARG A 884 47.51 37.92 -27.11
CA ARG A 884 48.06 38.08 -28.50
C ARG A 884 48.68 39.40 -28.66
N SER A 885 49.74 39.56 -27.91
CA SER A 885 50.64 40.83 -27.90
C SER A 885 52.10 40.53 -27.65
N TYR A 886 52.98 41.34 -28.17
CA TYR A 886 54.38 41.19 -28.00
C TYR A 886 55.06 42.60 -28.01
N THR A 887 55.95 42.91 -27.06
CA THR A 887 56.63 44.18 -27.01
C THR A 887 57.72 44.20 -28.08
N ILE A 888 57.77 45.25 -28.89
CA ILE A 888 58.66 45.38 -30.06
C ILE A 888 59.51 46.60 -29.96
N GLY A 889 60.78 46.40 -30.35
CA GLY A 889 61.78 47.49 -30.62
C GLY A 889 61.62 48.06 -32.03
N TYR A 890 62.65 48.69 -32.56
CA TYR A 890 62.68 49.16 -33.94
C TYR A 890 62.92 48.00 -34.93
N GLY A 891 62.15 48.00 -36.06
CA GLY A 891 62.28 46.95 -37.06
C GLY A 891 60.94 46.66 -37.77
N SER A 892 60.97 45.69 -38.69
CA SER A 892 59.78 45.21 -39.42
C SER A 892 59.35 43.87 -38.83
N TYR A 893 58.02 43.72 -38.44
CA TYR A 893 57.51 42.61 -37.72
C TYR A 893 56.33 41.93 -38.47
N TYR A 894 56.24 40.59 -38.39
CA TYR A 894 55.08 39.83 -38.80
C TYR A 894 54.90 38.66 -37.86
N VAL A 895 53.69 38.13 -37.87
CA VAL A 895 53.27 37.00 -37.03
C VAL A 895 52.84 35.85 -37.90
N ARG A 896 53.12 34.58 -37.48
CA ARG A 896 52.61 33.37 -38.08
C ARG A 896 51.88 32.54 -37.00
N ALA A 897 50.72 32.11 -37.31
CA ALA A 897 50.01 31.09 -36.49
C ALA A 897 50.74 29.75 -36.69
N VAL A 898 50.71 28.91 -35.60
CA VAL A 898 51.33 27.59 -35.59
C VAL A 898 50.33 26.58 -35.15
N ASP A 899 50.13 25.49 -35.92
CA ASP A 899 49.25 24.40 -35.58
C ASP A 899 49.91 23.33 -34.68
N ILE A 900 49.12 22.34 -34.25
CA ILE A 900 49.59 21.26 -33.36
C ILE A 900 50.68 20.40 -33.97
N THR A 901 50.81 20.33 -35.30
CA THR A 901 51.84 19.58 -36.03
C THR A 901 53.14 20.40 -36.22
N GLY A 902 53.10 21.73 -35.97
CA GLY A 902 54.18 22.65 -36.18
C GLY A 902 54.16 23.37 -37.54
N LEU A 903 53.12 23.14 -38.36
CA LEU A 903 52.96 23.90 -39.60
C LEU A 903 52.64 25.34 -39.30
N GLN A 904 53.17 26.23 -40.11
CA GLN A 904 53.03 27.69 -39.94
C GLN A 904 52.09 28.26 -41.00
N SER A 905 51.29 29.23 -40.61
CA SER A 905 50.52 30.05 -41.57
C SER A 905 51.41 30.87 -42.53
N ALA A 906 50.82 31.41 -43.58
CA ALA A 906 51.35 32.51 -44.26
C ALA A 906 51.66 33.67 -43.29
N ALA A 907 52.62 34.53 -43.56
CA ALA A 907 52.96 35.72 -42.74
C ALA A 907 51.72 36.65 -42.69
N SER A 908 51.53 37.27 -41.53
CA SER A 908 50.57 38.39 -41.42
C SER A 908 51.03 39.57 -42.28
N ASN A 909 50.27 40.62 -42.39
CA ASN A 909 50.67 41.89 -42.85
C ASN A 909 51.90 42.34 -41.99
N THR A 910 52.88 43.05 -42.61
CA THR A 910 54.12 43.56 -41.96
C THR A 910 53.83 44.90 -41.22
N ILE A 911 54.25 44.93 -39.95
CA ILE A 911 54.18 46.12 -39.11
C ILE A 911 55.59 46.71 -38.97
N THR A 912 55.81 47.94 -39.38
CA THR A 912 57.12 48.63 -39.20
C THR A 912 57.07 49.57 -37.99
N ASN A 913 57.98 49.33 -37.05
CA ASN A 913 58.20 50.25 -35.95
C ASN A 913 59.53 51.04 -36.26
N ALA A 914 59.40 52.24 -36.87
CA ALA A 914 60.53 53.00 -37.30
C ALA A 914 61.20 53.68 -36.11
N ALA A 915 62.59 53.79 -36.21
CA ALA A 915 63.32 54.59 -35.26
C ALA A 915 62.98 56.06 -35.44
N PRO A 916 62.92 56.84 -34.39
CA PRO A 916 62.74 58.29 -34.54
C PRO A 916 63.83 58.85 -35.34
N VAL A 917 63.50 59.58 -36.42
CA VAL A 917 64.46 60.29 -37.27
C VAL A 917 65.00 61.47 -36.46
N LYS A 918 66.40 61.50 -36.23
CA LYS A 918 67.06 62.66 -35.67
C LYS A 918 66.96 63.82 -36.65
N PRO A 919 66.49 64.99 -36.24
CA PRO A 919 66.53 66.19 -37.12
C PRO A 919 68.03 66.63 -37.36
N LYS A 920 68.45 67.03 -38.66
CA LYS A 920 69.66 67.58 -39.06
C LYS A 920 69.69 69.04 -38.60
N PRO A 921 70.82 69.59 -38.15
CA PRO A 921 70.94 70.98 -37.72
C PRO A 921 70.99 71.92 -38.93
N ASP A 922 70.23 73.00 -38.95
CA ASP A 922 70.26 74.05 -39.88
C ASP A 922 70.84 75.28 -39.21
N THR A 923 71.94 75.86 -39.87
CA THR A 923 72.69 77.09 -39.48
C THR A 923 72.01 78.25 -40.16
N THR A 924 71.59 79.26 -39.38
CA THR A 924 71.89 80.71 -39.54
C THR A 924 71.01 81.57 -38.64
N THR A 925 71.63 82.29 -37.77
CA THR A 925 71.14 83.46 -37.01
C THR A 925 71.27 84.77 -37.90
N PRO A 926 70.77 85.99 -37.56
CA PRO A 926 70.32 86.46 -36.24
C PRO A 926 69.22 87.56 -36.21
N ASN A 927 68.89 87.89 -34.99
CA ASN A 927 68.42 89.24 -34.48
C ASN A 927 67.05 89.77 -34.73
N LYS A 928 66.27 89.97 -33.73
CA LYS A 928 66.05 91.17 -32.90
C LYS A 928 64.84 91.06 -32.04
N LYS A 929 65.03 91.45 -30.81
CA LYS A 929 64.05 91.77 -29.78
C LYS A 929 63.52 93.21 -30.06
N PRO A 930 62.54 93.78 -29.32
CA PRO A 930 61.57 93.32 -28.33
C PRO A 930 60.15 93.98 -28.46
N ALA A 931 59.32 93.66 -27.48
CA ALA A 931 58.34 94.54 -26.77
C ALA A 931 56.87 94.24 -26.87
N ASN A 932 56.41 93.91 -25.67
CA ASN A 932 55.32 94.43 -24.94
C ASN A 932 53.84 94.33 -25.48
N SER A 933 53.13 93.81 -24.76
CA SER A 933 52.11 94.24 -23.75
C SER A 933 50.63 93.89 -24.10
N THR A 934 50.15 93.45 -23.03
CA THR A 934 48.78 93.75 -22.48
C THR A 934 47.55 93.08 -23.05
N ASP A 935 47.10 92.35 -22.14
CA ASP A 935 45.77 92.44 -21.50
C ASP A 935 44.50 91.96 -22.25
N THR A 936 43.95 91.25 -21.57
CA THR A 936 42.59 91.24 -20.89
C THR A 936 41.55 90.21 -21.35
N LYS A 937 41.19 89.61 -20.27
CA LYS A 937 39.78 89.18 -19.88
C LYS A 937 39.10 87.92 -20.44
N ASN A 938 39.03 86.98 -19.46
CA ASN A 938 37.91 86.16 -19.13
C ASN A 938 36.52 86.77 -19.30
N PRO A 939 35.38 86.09 -19.24
CA PRO A 939 35.09 85.03 -18.31
C PRO A 939 34.11 83.98 -18.80
N ASP A 940 33.98 82.96 -17.92
CA ASP A 940 32.79 82.21 -17.47
C ASP A 940 32.11 81.15 -18.41
N THR A 941 31.88 79.95 -17.96
CA THR A 941 31.17 79.42 -16.79
C THR A 941 31.36 77.92 -16.69
N THR A 942 31.67 77.56 -15.51
CA THR A 942 31.51 76.26 -14.90
C THR A 942 30.02 75.75 -14.82
N PRO A 943 29.65 74.58 -14.26
CA PRO A 943 30.40 73.60 -13.42
C PRO A 943 30.04 72.11 -13.57
N GLU A 944 30.82 71.33 -12.97
CA GLU A 944 30.59 70.28 -11.93
C GLU A 944 30.22 68.92 -12.46
N THR A 945 30.67 67.86 -11.90
CA THR A 945 31.35 67.46 -10.69
C THR A 945 31.99 66.04 -10.81
N LYS A 946 33.16 65.99 -10.25
CA LYS A 946 33.98 64.88 -9.83
C LYS A 946 33.41 64.26 -8.45
N PRO A 947 34.06 63.38 -7.75
CA PRO A 947 35.15 62.42 -8.01
C PRO A 947 35.14 61.13 -7.18
N ASP A 948 36.12 60.30 -7.41
CA ASP A 948 37.15 59.73 -6.54
C ASP A 948 36.81 58.60 -5.58
N ALA A 949 37.51 57.59 -5.48
CA ALA A 949 38.90 57.16 -5.31
C ALA A 949 39.03 56.21 -4.11
N LYS A 950 39.72 55.16 -4.31
CA LYS A 950 40.33 54.23 -3.31
C LYS A 950 41.42 54.98 -2.46
N PRO A 951 41.97 54.43 -1.36
CA PRO A 951 42.37 53.06 -1.10
C PRO A 951 42.37 52.59 0.40
N ASP A 952 42.57 51.27 0.55
CA ASP A 952 43.38 50.50 1.53
C ASP A 952 43.43 50.83 3.04
N THR A 953 43.14 49.88 3.91
CA THR A 953 44.08 49.08 4.72
C THR A 953 43.43 48.45 5.94
N LYS A 954 43.73 47.19 6.19
CA LYS A 954 43.65 46.42 7.43
C LYS A 954 44.65 46.95 8.47
N PRO A 955 44.65 46.65 9.79
CA PRO A 955 44.28 45.38 10.45
C PRO A 955 43.72 45.43 11.91
N GLU A 956 43.24 44.23 12.36
CA GLU A 956 43.41 43.62 13.70
C GLU A 956 42.94 44.29 15.02
N ALA A 957 42.22 43.49 15.77
CA ALA A 957 42.40 42.96 17.15
C ALA A 957 41.13 42.99 18.04
N LYS A 958 40.86 41.83 18.57
CA LYS A 958 40.03 41.56 19.77
C LYS A 958 40.62 42.23 21.05
N PRO A 959 39.97 42.26 22.24
CA PRO A 959 39.02 41.32 22.80
C PRO A 959 37.98 41.88 23.84
N GLU A 960 37.05 40.97 24.24
CA GLU A 960 36.43 40.74 25.58
C GLU A 960 35.72 41.87 26.31
N THR A 961 34.55 41.70 26.85
CA THR A 961 34.06 41.08 28.11
C THR A 961 32.62 41.47 28.44
N ASP A 962 31.91 40.45 28.95
CA ASP A 962 30.91 40.46 30.02
C ASP A 962 29.86 41.57 30.19
N ALA A 963 28.56 41.14 30.25
CA ALA A 963 27.71 41.17 31.42
C ALA A 963 26.24 41.05 31.10
N LYS A 964 25.58 40.08 31.71
CA LYS A 964 24.17 39.98 32.11
C LYS A 964 23.94 40.92 33.32
N PRO A 965 22.75 41.21 33.84
CA PRO A 965 21.45 40.53 33.75
C PRO A 965 20.15 41.37 33.86
N GLU A 966 19.03 40.65 34.10
CA GLU A 966 17.74 41.06 34.76
C GLU A 966 16.69 41.71 33.86
N ALA A 967 15.40 41.47 34.02
CA ALA A 967 14.49 40.64 34.77
C ALA A 967 13.08 40.90 34.22
N THR A 968 12.22 39.96 34.42
CA THR A 968 10.76 39.87 34.23
C THR A 968 9.94 41.07 34.81
N PRO A 969 8.65 41.26 34.48
CA PRO A 969 7.63 40.43 35.11
C PRO A 969 6.40 40.05 34.25
N ASP A 970 5.74 39.03 34.81
CA ASP A 970 4.42 38.48 34.64
C ASP A 970 3.26 39.42 34.28
N VAL A 971 2.21 38.86 33.69
CA VAL A 971 0.83 38.81 34.20
C VAL A 971 -0.17 38.25 33.13
N GLU A 972 -0.75 37.16 33.53
CA GLU A 972 -2.15 36.72 33.54
C GLU A 972 -2.88 36.27 32.24
N SER A 973 -3.32 35.02 32.34
CA SER A 973 -4.50 34.45 31.69
C SER A 973 -5.81 35.08 32.16
N PRO A 974 -6.89 34.98 31.45
CA PRO A 974 -7.95 34.13 32.02
C PRO A 974 -8.72 33.21 31.04
N LYS A 975 -9.35 32.30 31.72
CA LYS A 975 -10.22 31.19 31.44
C LYS A 975 -11.49 31.47 30.60
N LYS A 976 -11.93 30.36 29.98
CA LYS A 976 -13.33 29.88 29.80
C LYS A 976 -14.28 30.71 28.91
N GLU A 977 -14.88 30.07 27.91
CA GLU A 977 -15.94 29.04 27.96
C GLU A 977 -15.80 28.04 26.81
#